data_df1a20f38607b59af057605ea6c8b17b
#
_entry.id   df1a20f38607b59af057605ea6c8b17b
#
_cell.length_a   1.000
_cell.length_b   1.000
_cell.length_c   1.000
_cell.angle_alpha   90.00
_cell.angle_beta   90.00
_cell.angle_gamma   90.00
#
_symmetry.space_group_name_H-M   'P 1'
#
loop_
_entity.id
_entity.type
_entity.pdbx_description
1 polymer ?
#
loop_
_entity_poly.entity_id
_entity_poly.type
_entity_poly.pdbx_seq_one_letter_code
_entity_poly.pdbx_strand_id
1 'polypeptide(L)'
;MRTDLSSLIKLGQVSQHYYHPKTEMEQASLTRCEKINTTIDPSPEEGAAAAARCVAAEIERCVRERGRCVIGLGAGRCALDVYDELVKLYFADKVSFAHVVVFNISELWVGNGIALDSEQSTMRRLNERLLSKIDIAPDNVHTFSPKATDENVYAVCRDYETEIDEYGGLDIVVCEFTKSGSVAFNDPGSAMSTNCRLISLSNDARTRIAESYQCDVAPLTAVTLGISNFLNARSMVCVAWGVDSSAAVRSAVEGPVTDQVPASFLQMHSSAHLIVDIDAASCLTRLNYPWRVAPCVWDNQLVRRAIVWLCMQTGKPILKLTNKDYHDNGLGELVVIYGSAYNVNLQVFNDLQNTITGWPGGKPDNDDTYRPERAKPYPKRVLVFSPHPDDAVVSMGGTLRRLVQQGHDVHVAFQTSGDVAVSDEDLRRTVMLIRRISRHYGLSSELQHSLGDEILDGIKDKNPGDDDDANMRYVKGEIFTCEGKMSCEYVGVASDHVHELHLPFYTDAPFGQGRVGSADVAAVRELIEHIKPHQIFFAGDLNDPYGTHTRAVDTVLEAIEQLQGEDFMAHCRVWMYRGQWSSWNLDNVYMSVPMSPEEFRYKRDAILKHQSQVHDAPFRDADKLSWQRSIDRNRDMADTYCKLGLASYEAIETFALFKPHKR
;
A
#
# COMPACT_ATOMS: atom_id res chain seq x y z
N MET A 1 -19.75 -10.88 10.40
CA MET A 1 -18.59 -10.02 10.70
C MET A 1 -18.31 -9.17 9.48
N ARG A 2 -18.18 -7.86 9.62
CA ARG A 2 -17.76 -6.99 8.52
C ARG A 2 -16.28 -7.26 8.25
N THR A 3 -15.93 -7.52 7.01
CA THR A 3 -14.59 -7.98 6.63
C THR A 3 -13.67 -6.88 6.09
N ASP A 4 -14.08 -5.61 6.18
CA ASP A 4 -13.29 -4.47 5.68
C ASP A 4 -13.63 -3.18 6.45
N LEU A 5 -13.31 -3.18 7.75
CA LEU A 5 -13.46 -1.98 8.59
C LEU A 5 -12.35 -0.96 8.34
N SER A 6 -11.20 -1.41 7.85
CA SER A 6 -10.07 -0.55 7.45
C SER A 6 -10.46 0.46 6.36
N SER A 7 -11.48 0.15 5.54
CA SER A 7 -12.07 1.11 4.59
C SER A 7 -12.65 2.37 5.28
N LEU A 8 -13.02 2.27 6.57
CA LEU A 8 -13.52 3.41 7.35
C LEU A 8 -12.44 4.44 7.70
N ILE A 9 -11.16 4.06 7.56
CA ILE A 9 -10.01 4.96 7.79
C ILE A 9 -9.84 5.95 6.63
N LYS A 10 -10.53 5.77 5.52
CA LYS A 10 -10.50 6.72 4.39
C LYS A 10 -10.94 8.10 4.87
N LEU A 11 -9.93 8.93 5.14
CA LEU A 11 -10.09 10.31 5.59
C LEU A 11 -10.52 11.17 4.41
N GLY A 12 -11.78 11.51 4.39
CA GLY A 12 -12.41 12.31 3.36
C GLY A 12 -13.19 11.43 2.37
N GLN A 13 -14.52 11.47 2.46
CA GLN A 13 -15.37 10.93 1.42
C GLN A 13 -15.14 11.76 0.16
N VAL A 14 -14.55 11.13 -0.86
CA VAL A 14 -14.49 11.73 -2.19
C VAL A 14 -15.92 11.80 -2.71
N SER A 15 -16.39 13.00 -3.04
CA SER A 15 -17.72 13.17 -3.60
C SER A 15 -17.85 12.39 -4.91
N GLN A 16 -18.94 11.62 -5.04
CA GLN A 16 -19.23 10.86 -6.26
C GLN A 16 -19.24 11.73 -7.53
N HIS A 17 -19.53 13.02 -7.39
CA HIS A 17 -19.46 13.97 -8.48
C HIS A 17 -18.11 13.98 -9.20
N TYR A 18 -16.99 13.76 -8.52
CA TYR A 18 -15.65 13.79 -9.14
C TYR A 18 -15.29 12.52 -9.93
N TYR A 19 -15.98 11.42 -9.71
CA TYR A 19 -15.69 10.15 -10.41
C TYR A 19 -16.88 9.53 -11.13
N HIS A 20 -18.11 9.95 -10.82
CA HIS A 20 -19.35 9.60 -11.56
C HIS A 20 -20.08 10.87 -12.03
N PRO A 21 -19.55 11.57 -13.06
CA PRO A 21 -20.21 12.74 -13.64
C PRO A 21 -21.54 12.34 -14.26
N LYS A 22 -22.52 13.25 -14.18
CA LYS A 22 -23.89 13.00 -14.66
C LYS A 22 -24.09 13.40 -16.12
N THR A 23 -23.21 14.24 -16.66
CA THR A 23 -23.32 14.77 -18.02
C THR A 23 -21.99 14.70 -18.74
N GLU A 24 -22.03 14.63 -20.10
CA GLU A 24 -20.83 14.67 -20.92
C GLU A 24 -19.98 15.93 -20.70
N MET A 25 -20.63 17.07 -20.42
CA MET A 25 -19.93 18.32 -20.14
C MET A 25 -19.16 18.28 -18.82
N GLU A 26 -19.75 17.68 -17.78
CA GLU A 26 -19.06 17.43 -16.50
C GLU A 26 -17.89 16.47 -16.70
N GLN A 27 -18.10 15.39 -17.45
CA GLN A 27 -17.05 14.43 -17.79
C GLN A 27 -15.87 15.14 -18.47
N ALA A 28 -16.14 15.89 -19.54
CA ALA A 28 -15.10 16.61 -20.28
C ALA A 28 -14.35 17.65 -19.42
N SER A 29 -15.04 18.28 -18.46
CA SER A 29 -14.41 19.21 -17.54
C SER A 29 -13.51 18.50 -16.53
N LEU A 30 -14.01 17.45 -15.90
CA LEU A 30 -13.29 16.69 -14.87
C LEU A 30 -12.04 15.99 -15.44
N THR A 31 -12.14 15.44 -16.64
CA THR A 31 -11.06 14.67 -17.29
C THR A 31 -10.14 15.51 -18.17
N ARG A 32 -10.27 16.85 -18.16
CA ARG A 32 -9.49 17.74 -19.05
C ARG A 32 -7.97 17.63 -18.92
N CYS A 33 -7.48 17.11 -17.80
CA CYS A 33 -6.05 16.86 -17.57
C CYS A 33 -5.64 15.44 -17.96
N GLU A 34 -6.59 14.54 -18.22
CA GLU A 34 -6.37 13.14 -18.49
C GLU A 34 -6.20 12.91 -19.99
N LYS A 35 -5.20 12.14 -20.35
CA LYS A 35 -4.83 11.82 -21.73
C LYS A 35 -5.10 10.35 -22.08
N ILE A 36 -5.45 9.54 -21.08
CA ILE A 36 -5.97 8.18 -21.24
C ILE A 36 -7.40 8.20 -20.69
N ASN A 37 -8.33 7.57 -21.41
CA ASN A 37 -9.70 7.42 -20.89
C ASN A 37 -9.66 6.65 -19.57
N THR A 38 -10.06 7.30 -18.48
CA THR A 38 -9.93 6.72 -17.12
C THR A 38 -11.28 6.70 -16.42
N THR A 39 -11.70 5.50 -16.02
CA THR A 39 -12.86 5.27 -15.13
C THR A 39 -12.38 5.04 -13.71
N ILE A 40 -13.09 5.62 -12.73
CA ILE A 40 -12.78 5.45 -11.31
C ILE A 40 -13.97 4.78 -10.65
N ASP A 41 -13.74 3.65 -9.99
CA ASP A 41 -14.73 2.91 -9.22
C ASP A 41 -14.42 3.02 -7.70
N PRO A 42 -15.44 2.85 -6.83
CA PRO A 42 -15.27 3.02 -5.38
C PRO A 42 -14.29 2.03 -4.74
N SER A 43 -14.18 0.83 -5.28
CA SER A 43 -13.33 -0.24 -4.73
C SER A 43 -12.68 -1.08 -5.84
N PRO A 44 -11.63 -1.85 -5.51
CA PRO A 44 -11.03 -2.81 -6.44
C PRO A 44 -12.03 -3.82 -7.02
N GLU A 45 -12.98 -4.30 -6.20
CA GLU A 45 -14.00 -5.28 -6.60
C GLU A 45 -14.96 -4.68 -7.64
N GLU A 46 -15.43 -3.45 -7.41
CA GLU A 46 -16.32 -2.75 -8.35
C GLU A 46 -15.57 -2.42 -9.65
N GLY A 47 -14.30 -2.00 -9.55
CA GLY A 47 -13.43 -1.75 -10.69
C GLY A 47 -13.15 -3.02 -11.51
N ALA A 48 -12.85 -4.16 -10.85
CA ALA A 48 -12.66 -5.44 -11.51
C ALA A 48 -13.93 -5.89 -12.25
N ALA A 49 -15.11 -5.73 -11.60
CA ALA A 49 -16.38 -6.03 -12.24
C ALA A 49 -16.68 -5.09 -13.42
N ALA A 50 -16.31 -3.81 -13.35
CA ALA A 50 -16.44 -2.87 -14.47
C ALA A 50 -15.50 -3.24 -15.62
N ALA A 51 -14.25 -3.57 -15.33
CA ALA A 51 -13.28 -4.04 -16.32
C ALA A 51 -13.73 -5.33 -17.02
N ALA A 52 -14.23 -6.30 -16.24
CA ALA A 52 -14.76 -7.55 -16.78
C ALA A 52 -15.95 -7.32 -17.75
N ARG A 53 -16.88 -6.41 -17.39
CA ARG A 53 -17.98 -6.02 -18.31
C ARG A 53 -17.47 -5.37 -19.58
N CYS A 54 -16.43 -4.51 -19.48
CA CYS A 54 -15.81 -3.87 -20.63
C CYS A 54 -15.17 -4.91 -21.56
N VAL A 55 -14.40 -5.86 -21.01
CA VAL A 55 -13.78 -6.96 -21.77
C VAL A 55 -14.83 -7.85 -22.40
N ALA A 56 -15.89 -8.24 -21.68
CA ALA A 56 -16.97 -9.07 -22.20
C ALA A 56 -17.68 -8.41 -23.39
N ALA A 57 -18.03 -7.12 -23.26
CA ALA A 57 -18.67 -6.37 -24.35
C ALA A 57 -17.78 -6.27 -25.59
N GLU A 58 -16.46 -6.11 -25.40
CA GLU A 58 -15.50 -6.05 -26.50
C GLU A 58 -15.33 -7.42 -27.17
N ILE A 59 -15.29 -8.53 -26.40
CA ILE A 59 -15.31 -9.89 -26.94
C ILE A 59 -16.55 -10.10 -27.81
N GLU A 60 -17.75 -9.77 -27.32
CA GLU A 60 -19.00 -9.91 -28.07
C GLU A 60 -18.99 -9.08 -29.35
N ARG A 61 -18.46 -7.85 -29.28
CA ARG A 61 -18.31 -6.98 -30.44
C ARG A 61 -17.41 -7.62 -31.49
N CYS A 62 -16.22 -8.08 -31.09
CA CYS A 62 -15.24 -8.69 -31.99
C CYS A 62 -15.77 -9.98 -32.65
N VAL A 63 -16.40 -10.85 -31.86
CA VAL A 63 -17.00 -12.11 -32.37
C VAL A 63 -18.11 -11.80 -33.38
N ARG A 64 -18.98 -10.83 -33.10
CA ARG A 64 -20.05 -10.41 -34.01
C ARG A 64 -19.51 -9.83 -35.32
N GLU A 65 -18.46 -9.02 -35.30
CA GLU A 65 -17.92 -8.31 -36.44
C GLU A 65 -16.97 -9.18 -37.28
N ARG A 66 -16.23 -10.10 -36.67
CA ARG A 66 -15.13 -10.83 -37.29
C ARG A 66 -15.19 -12.35 -37.12
N GLY A 67 -16.18 -12.85 -36.40
CA GLY A 67 -16.36 -14.28 -36.12
C GLY A 67 -15.43 -14.82 -35.02
N ARG A 68 -14.47 -14.03 -34.54
CA ARG A 68 -13.55 -14.38 -33.46
C ARG A 68 -13.03 -13.14 -32.72
N CYS A 69 -12.46 -13.34 -31.53
CA CYS A 69 -11.74 -12.32 -30.77
C CYS A 69 -10.36 -12.83 -30.37
N VAL A 70 -9.30 -12.07 -30.64
CA VAL A 70 -7.91 -12.38 -30.27
C VAL A 70 -7.54 -11.51 -29.07
N ILE A 71 -7.27 -12.13 -27.92
CA ILE A 71 -7.04 -11.42 -26.67
C ILE A 71 -5.66 -11.73 -26.07
N GLY A 72 -4.93 -10.67 -25.71
CA GLY A 72 -3.70 -10.75 -24.92
C GLY A 72 -3.99 -10.64 -23.43
N LEU A 73 -3.57 -11.61 -22.63
CA LEU A 73 -3.82 -11.65 -21.20
C LEU A 73 -2.53 -11.55 -20.37
N GLY A 74 -2.49 -10.59 -19.44
CA GLY A 74 -1.46 -10.49 -18.42
C GLY A 74 -1.86 -11.20 -17.13
N ALA A 75 -0.89 -11.72 -16.36
CA ALA A 75 -1.13 -12.44 -15.11
C ALA A 75 -0.77 -11.63 -13.85
N GLY A 76 -0.81 -10.30 -13.94
CA GLY A 76 -0.62 -9.43 -12.79
C GLY A 76 -1.79 -9.49 -11.81
N ARG A 77 -1.54 -9.15 -10.54
CA ARG A 77 -2.52 -9.27 -9.45
C ARG A 77 -3.86 -8.61 -9.78
N CYS A 78 -3.81 -7.36 -10.24
CA CYS A 78 -5.03 -6.60 -10.56
C CYS A 78 -5.79 -7.20 -11.76
N ALA A 79 -5.07 -7.72 -12.76
CA ALA A 79 -5.69 -8.38 -13.91
C ALA A 79 -6.37 -9.70 -13.52
N LEU A 80 -5.82 -10.44 -12.55
CA LEU A 80 -6.43 -11.68 -12.06
C LEU A 80 -7.79 -11.45 -11.40
N ASP A 81 -7.99 -10.31 -10.73
CA ASP A 81 -9.29 -9.94 -10.14
C ASP A 81 -10.35 -9.74 -11.24
N VAL A 82 -9.95 -9.17 -12.38
CA VAL A 82 -10.82 -9.04 -13.56
C VAL A 82 -11.21 -10.41 -14.12
N TYR A 83 -10.28 -11.38 -14.10
CA TYR A 83 -10.56 -12.73 -14.61
C TYR A 83 -11.54 -13.50 -13.73
N ASP A 84 -11.46 -13.32 -12.40
CA ASP A 84 -12.47 -13.89 -11.51
C ASP A 84 -13.87 -13.34 -11.79
N GLU A 85 -13.99 -12.06 -12.10
CA GLU A 85 -15.27 -11.46 -12.52
C GLU A 85 -15.72 -11.93 -13.91
N LEU A 86 -14.80 -12.13 -14.85
CA LEU A 86 -15.11 -12.75 -16.17
C LEU A 86 -15.66 -14.17 -16.01
N VAL A 87 -15.12 -14.96 -15.10
CA VAL A 87 -15.64 -16.30 -14.76
C VAL A 87 -17.07 -16.21 -14.24
N LYS A 88 -17.38 -15.21 -13.38
CA LYS A 88 -18.76 -14.99 -12.90
C LYS A 88 -19.70 -14.61 -14.06
N LEU A 89 -19.25 -13.76 -14.99
CA LEU A 89 -20.03 -13.39 -16.17
C LEU A 89 -20.27 -14.59 -17.09
N TYR A 90 -19.27 -15.47 -17.25
CA TYR A 90 -19.42 -16.72 -18.02
C TYR A 90 -20.47 -17.64 -17.39
N PHE A 91 -20.41 -17.90 -16.09
CA PHE A 91 -21.42 -18.72 -15.40
C PHE A 91 -22.81 -18.07 -15.37
N ALA A 92 -22.92 -16.77 -15.58
CA ALA A 92 -24.17 -16.04 -15.72
C ALA A 92 -24.67 -15.95 -17.16
N ASP A 93 -24.08 -16.70 -18.11
CA ASP A 93 -24.38 -16.69 -19.55
C ASP A 93 -24.31 -15.27 -20.17
N LYS A 94 -23.37 -14.44 -19.68
CA LYS A 94 -23.15 -13.07 -20.19
C LYS A 94 -22.00 -12.95 -21.17
N VAL A 95 -21.15 -13.94 -21.27
CA VAL A 95 -20.00 -13.99 -22.20
C VAL A 95 -19.67 -15.45 -22.51
N SER A 96 -19.26 -15.75 -23.75
CA SER A 96 -18.73 -17.06 -24.16
C SER A 96 -17.32 -16.86 -24.73
N PHE A 97 -16.45 -17.81 -24.47
CA PHE A 97 -15.07 -17.84 -24.97
C PHE A 97 -14.86 -18.85 -26.08
N ALA A 98 -15.91 -19.51 -26.56
CA ALA A 98 -15.84 -20.52 -27.62
C ALA A 98 -15.18 -20.01 -28.91
N HIS A 99 -15.29 -18.70 -29.21
CA HIS A 99 -14.69 -18.03 -30.37
C HIS A 99 -13.55 -17.07 -29.98
N VAL A 100 -12.96 -17.27 -28.83
CA VAL A 100 -11.83 -16.46 -28.33
C VAL A 100 -10.53 -17.19 -28.55
N VAL A 101 -9.50 -16.46 -28.97
CA VAL A 101 -8.11 -16.94 -29.04
C VAL A 101 -7.30 -16.13 -28.04
N VAL A 102 -6.60 -16.81 -27.15
CA VAL A 102 -5.82 -16.19 -26.04
C VAL A 102 -4.32 -16.27 -26.34
N PHE A 103 -3.64 -15.15 -26.17
CA PHE A 103 -2.19 -15.05 -26.15
C PHE A 103 -1.70 -14.58 -24.76
N ASN A 104 -0.76 -15.33 -24.14
CA ASN A 104 -0.08 -14.88 -22.94
C ASN A 104 0.88 -13.74 -23.29
N ILE A 105 0.77 -12.57 -22.64
CA ILE A 105 1.60 -11.40 -22.98
C ILE A 105 2.98 -11.39 -22.37
N SER A 106 3.24 -12.26 -21.38
CA SER A 106 4.54 -12.36 -20.72
C SER A 106 4.69 -13.69 -19.98
N GLU A 107 5.93 -14.19 -19.84
CA GLU A 107 6.23 -15.40 -19.06
C GLU A 107 7.55 -15.24 -18.31
N LEU A 108 7.63 -15.82 -17.10
CA LEU A 108 8.83 -15.80 -16.30
C LEU A 108 9.83 -16.82 -16.83
N TRP A 109 11.12 -16.44 -16.79
CA TRP A 109 12.22 -17.29 -17.21
C TRP A 109 12.84 -17.96 -15.99
N VAL A 110 12.58 -19.25 -15.80
CA VAL A 110 12.98 -20.02 -14.63
C VAL A 110 14.14 -20.97 -15.02
N GLY A 111 15.26 -20.84 -14.35
CA GLY A 111 16.46 -21.61 -14.71
C GLY A 111 16.98 -21.23 -16.11
N ASN A 112 16.97 -22.17 -17.07
CA ASN A 112 17.47 -21.99 -18.42
C ASN A 112 16.37 -21.89 -19.48
N GLY A 113 15.15 -21.50 -19.12
CA GLY A 113 14.03 -21.43 -20.06
C GLY A 113 12.68 -21.15 -19.45
N ILE A 114 11.63 -21.46 -20.18
CA ILE A 114 10.24 -21.29 -19.77
C ILE A 114 9.76 -22.61 -19.12
N ALA A 115 9.35 -22.55 -17.87
CA ALA A 115 8.84 -23.68 -17.11
C ALA A 115 7.34 -23.51 -16.83
N LEU A 116 6.48 -23.92 -17.77
CA LEU A 116 5.02 -23.76 -17.68
C LEU A 116 4.39 -24.50 -16.50
N ASP A 117 5.01 -25.57 -16.01
CA ASP A 117 4.55 -26.33 -14.85
C ASP A 117 5.03 -25.74 -13.52
N SER A 118 5.89 -24.71 -13.56
CA SER A 118 6.37 -24.03 -12.36
C SER A 118 5.24 -23.26 -11.67
N GLU A 119 5.28 -23.18 -10.35
CA GLU A 119 4.39 -22.32 -9.57
C GLU A 119 4.57 -20.84 -9.90
N GLN A 120 5.74 -20.48 -10.45
CA GLN A 120 6.05 -19.14 -10.92
C GLN A 120 5.60 -18.86 -12.37
N SER A 121 4.95 -19.81 -13.06
CA SER A 121 4.45 -19.58 -14.44
C SER A 121 3.25 -18.62 -14.46
N THR A 122 3.32 -17.60 -15.31
CA THR A 122 2.18 -16.70 -15.58
C THR A 122 1.06 -17.45 -16.29
N MET A 123 1.40 -18.36 -17.20
CA MET A 123 0.42 -19.20 -17.91
C MET A 123 -0.33 -20.12 -16.97
N ARG A 124 0.34 -20.73 -15.99
CA ARG A 124 -0.32 -21.53 -14.95
C ARG A 124 -1.36 -20.72 -14.19
N ARG A 125 -1.03 -19.48 -13.79
CA ARG A 125 -1.99 -18.59 -13.11
C ARG A 125 -3.18 -18.23 -13.97
N LEU A 126 -2.98 -17.95 -15.26
CA LEU A 126 -4.07 -17.72 -16.21
C LEU A 126 -4.98 -18.95 -16.31
N ASN A 127 -4.40 -20.13 -16.35
CA ASN A 127 -5.17 -21.37 -16.38
C ASN A 127 -6.00 -21.58 -15.12
N GLU A 128 -5.40 -21.41 -13.93
CA GLU A 128 -6.07 -21.59 -12.64
C GLU A 128 -7.18 -20.56 -12.38
N ARG A 129 -6.98 -19.29 -12.80
CA ARG A 129 -7.93 -18.23 -12.52
C ARG A 129 -9.02 -18.07 -13.58
N LEU A 130 -8.74 -18.42 -14.84
CA LEU A 130 -9.67 -18.21 -15.97
C LEU A 130 -9.83 -19.44 -16.85
N LEU A 131 -8.77 -19.88 -17.55
CA LEU A 131 -8.89 -20.71 -18.74
C LEU A 131 -9.49 -22.09 -18.46
N SER A 132 -9.20 -22.71 -17.31
CA SER A 132 -9.77 -23.99 -16.89
C SER A 132 -11.26 -23.92 -16.49
N LYS A 133 -11.84 -22.70 -16.39
CA LYS A 133 -13.19 -22.49 -15.87
C LYS A 133 -14.19 -22.02 -16.95
N ILE A 134 -13.72 -21.84 -18.18
CA ILE A 134 -14.49 -21.27 -19.29
C ILE A 134 -14.51 -22.23 -20.50
N ASP A 135 -15.35 -21.93 -21.51
CA ASP A 135 -15.57 -22.75 -22.71
C ASP A 135 -14.53 -22.54 -23.84
N ILE A 136 -13.31 -22.11 -23.50
CA ILE A 136 -12.25 -21.92 -24.49
C ILE A 136 -11.70 -23.27 -24.99
N ALA A 137 -11.50 -23.37 -26.32
CA ALA A 137 -10.87 -24.55 -26.89
C ALA A 137 -9.35 -24.55 -26.56
N PRO A 138 -8.75 -25.68 -26.13
CA PRO A 138 -7.32 -25.75 -25.82
C PRO A 138 -6.41 -25.28 -26.97
N ASP A 139 -6.78 -25.55 -28.21
CA ASP A 139 -6.02 -25.15 -29.40
C ASP A 139 -6.05 -23.62 -29.65
N ASN A 140 -6.92 -22.90 -28.96
CA ASN A 140 -7.00 -21.43 -29.01
C ASN A 140 -6.21 -20.76 -27.89
N VAL A 141 -5.41 -21.49 -27.12
CA VAL A 141 -4.60 -20.93 -26.04
C VAL A 141 -3.13 -20.99 -26.41
N HIS A 142 -2.53 -19.84 -26.65
CA HIS A 142 -1.16 -19.66 -27.09
C HIS A 142 -0.28 -19.10 -25.97
N THR A 143 0.92 -19.66 -25.83
CA THR A 143 1.92 -19.20 -24.87
C THR A 143 3.31 -19.34 -25.47
N PHE A 144 4.29 -18.72 -24.85
CA PHE A 144 5.69 -18.83 -25.25
C PHE A 144 6.14 -20.29 -25.21
N SER A 145 6.93 -20.69 -26.22
CA SER A 145 7.37 -22.08 -26.35
C SER A 145 8.20 -22.55 -25.15
N PRO A 146 7.85 -23.66 -24.49
CA PRO A 146 8.68 -24.24 -23.44
C PRO A 146 10.04 -24.78 -23.94
N LYS A 147 10.24 -24.84 -25.26
CA LYS A 147 11.53 -25.18 -25.88
C LYS A 147 12.46 -23.96 -26.04
N ALA A 148 12.05 -22.80 -25.54
CA ALA A 148 12.88 -21.60 -25.54
C ALA A 148 14.11 -21.81 -24.66
N THR A 149 15.27 -21.42 -25.20
CA THR A 149 16.57 -21.42 -24.53
C THR A 149 17.27 -20.09 -24.77
N ASP A 150 18.33 -19.80 -24.04
CA ASP A 150 19.11 -18.57 -24.24
C ASP A 150 19.61 -18.39 -25.68
N GLU A 151 19.84 -19.50 -26.41
CA GLU A 151 20.32 -19.48 -27.79
C GLU A 151 19.24 -19.14 -28.81
N ASN A 152 17.96 -19.54 -28.57
CA ASN A 152 16.87 -19.44 -29.53
C ASN A 152 15.76 -18.45 -29.14
N VAL A 153 15.81 -17.84 -27.96
CA VAL A 153 14.74 -16.99 -27.41
C VAL A 153 14.30 -15.86 -28.37
N TYR A 154 15.24 -15.26 -29.10
CA TYR A 154 14.90 -14.22 -30.07
C TYR A 154 14.16 -14.73 -31.29
N ALA A 155 14.41 -15.99 -31.69
CA ALA A 155 13.62 -16.64 -32.74
C ALA A 155 12.22 -16.95 -32.22
N VAL A 156 12.11 -17.53 -31.02
CA VAL A 156 10.82 -17.81 -30.36
C VAL A 156 9.97 -16.53 -30.22
N CYS A 157 10.57 -15.40 -29.83
CA CYS A 157 9.85 -14.13 -29.76
C CYS A 157 9.31 -13.68 -31.13
N ARG A 158 10.10 -13.77 -32.20
CA ARG A 158 9.66 -13.43 -33.55
C ARG A 158 8.58 -14.37 -34.08
N ASP A 159 8.71 -15.66 -33.83
CA ASP A 159 7.72 -16.65 -34.23
C ASP A 159 6.40 -16.38 -33.51
N TYR A 160 6.45 -16.00 -32.23
CA TYR A 160 5.27 -15.65 -31.44
C TYR A 160 4.56 -14.38 -31.94
N GLU A 161 5.32 -13.36 -32.33
CA GLU A 161 4.76 -12.15 -32.98
C GLU A 161 4.14 -12.50 -34.34
N THR A 162 4.81 -13.36 -35.13
CA THR A 162 4.27 -13.82 -36.43
C THR A 162 2.96 -14.59 -36.24
N GLU A 163 2.87 -15.44 -35.23
CA GLU A 163 1.65 -16.15 -34.87
C GLU A 163 0.50 -15.19 -34.52
N ILE A 164 0.76 -14.16 -33.72
CA ILE A 164 -0.22 -13.09 -33.43
C ILE A 164 -0.68 -12.41 -34.73
N ASP A 165 0.24 -12.11 -35.65
CA ASP A 165 -0.07 -11.45 -36.92
C ASP A 165 -0.89 -12.36 -37.85
N GLU A 166 -0.67 -13.68 -37.86
CA GLU A 166 -1.46 -14.67 -38.62
C GLU A 166 -2.93 -14.71 -38.15
N TYR A 167 -3.17 -14.47 -36.86
CA TYR A 167 -4.52 -14.29 -36.33
C TYR A 167 -5.11 -12.89 -36.62
N GLY A 168 -4.33 -11.98 -37.23
CA GLY A 168 -4.73 -10.62 -37.59
C GLY A 168 -4.48 -9.57 -36.51
N GLY A 169 -3.55 -9.85 -35.60
CA GLY A 169 -3.18 -8.99 -34.47
C GLY A 169 -4.09 -9.12 -33.25
N LEU A 170 -3.72 -8.50 -32.16
CA LEU A 170 -4.50 -8.51 -30.90
C LEU A 170 -5.71 -7.57 -31.02
N ASP A 171 -6.88 -8.08 -30.68
CA ASP A 171 -8.12 -7.29 -30.60
C ASP A 171 -8.22 -6.56 -29.28
N ILE A 172 -7.91 -7.26 -28.19
CA ILE A 172 -7.93 -6.73 -26.84
C ILE A 172 -6.64 -7.12 -26.14
N VAL A 173 -6.10 -6.22 -25.32
CA VAL A 173 -5.07 -6.56 -24.33
C VAL A 173 -5.60 -6.21 -22.96
N VAL A 174 -5.53 -7.16 -22.01
CA VAL A 174 -5.85 -6.94 -20.59
C VAL A 174 -4.58 -7.01 -19.78
N CYS A 175 -4.24 -5.92 -19.11
CA CYS A 175 -3.02 -5.82 -18.31
C CYS A 175 -3.19 -4.87 -17.13
N GLU A 176 -2.20 -4.83 -16.25
CA GLU A 176 -2.18 -3.88 -15.13
C GLU A 176 -1.11 -2.80 -15.32
N PHE A 177 -1.31 -1.65 -14.67
CA PHE A 177 -0.25 -0.69 -14.38
C PHE A 177 0.35 -1.02 -13.03
N THR A 178 1.67 -1.05 -12.97
CA THR A 178 2.37 -1.28 -11.72
C THR A 178 2.71 0.04 -11.01
N LYS A 179 3.11 -0.04 -9.75
CA LYS A 179 3.55 1.14 -8.97
C LYS A 179 4.74 1.90 -9.60
N SER A 180 5.53 1.23 -10.44
CA SER A 180 6.62 1.85 -11.22
C SER A 180 6.17 2.43 -12.57
N GLY A 181 4.89 2.29 -12.94
CA GLY A 181 4.37 2.69 -14.24
C GLY A 181 4.75 1.74 -15.38
N SER A 182 5.09 0.49 -15.06
CA SER A 182 5.35 -0.57 -16.04
C SER A 182 4.04 -1.13 -16.59
N VAL A 183 4.07 -1.66 -17.81
CA VAL A 183 3.00 -2.43 -18.46
C VAL A 183 3.55 -3.82 -18.79
N ALA A 184 2.94 -4.88 -18.28
CA ALA A 184 3.53 -6.21 -18.24
C ALA A 184 4.92 -6.14 -17.58
N PHE A 185 5.96 -6.66 -18.23
CA PHE A 185 7.35 -6.51 -17.74
C PHE A 185 8.15 -5.43 -18.49
N ASN A 186 7.48 -4.47 -19.14
CA ASN A 186 8.16 -3.30 -19.71
C ASN A 186 8.40 -2.26 -18.60
N ASP A 187 9.53 -2.39 -17.92
CA ASP A 187 9.96 -1.50 -16.84
C ASP A 187 10.48 -0.14 -17.35
N PRO A 188 10.66 0.87 -16.48
CA PRO A 188 11.27 2.16 -16.82
C PRO A 188 12.55 1.99 -17.66
N GLY A 189 12.65 2.76 -18.74
CA GLY A 189 13.69 2.65 -19.77
C GLY A 189 13.27 1.81 -20.99
N SER A 190 12.09 1.19 -20.99
CA SER A 190 11.57 0.48 -22.17
C SER A 190 11.10 1.47 -23.23
N ALA A 191 11.73 1.44 -24.41
CA ALA A 191 11.39 2.32 -25.52
C ALA A 191 10.05 1.95 -26.19
N MET A 192 9.38 2.92 -26.79
CA MET A 192 8.12 2.74 -27.52
C MET A 192 8.21 1.71 -28.64
N SER A 193 9.38 1.61 -29.30
CA SER A 193 9.63 0.69 -30.42
C SER A 193 9.99 -0.72 -30.01
N THR A 194 9.91 -1.06 -28.72
CA THR A 194 10.26 -2.42 -28.26
C THR A 194 9.23 -3.44 -28.70
N ASN A 195 9.72 -4.55 -29.23
CA ASN A 195 8.99 -5.73 -29.62
C ASN A 195 9.11 -6.83 -28.56
N CYS A 196 8.56 -8.01 -28.84
CA CYS A 196 8.71 -9.18 -27.99
C CYS A 196 10.19 -9.50 -27.72
N ARG A 197 10.57 -9.71 -26.47
CA ARG A 197 11.96 -9.92 -26.08
C ARG A 197 12.15 -10.55 -24.71
N LEU A 198 13.30 -11.16 -24.52
CA LEU A 198 13.82 -11.49 -23.20
C LEU A 198 14.32 -10.20 -22.51
N ILE A 199 13.97 -10.03 -21.25
CA ILE A 199 14.37 -8.86 -20.43
C ILE A 199 14.94 -9.30 -19.09
N SER A 200 15.79 -8.45 -18.52
CA SER A 200 16.18 -8.53 -17.11
C SER A 200 15.14 -7.80 -16.27
N LEU A 201 14.63 -8.47 -15.23
CA LEU A 201 13.65 -7.89 -14.31
C LEU A 201 14.36 -6.93 -13.33
N SER A 202 13.79 -5.75 -13.15
CA SER A 202 14.21 -4.81 -12.12
C SER A 202 14.03 -5.39 -10.72
N ASN A 203 14.72 -4.85 -9.73
CA ASN A 203 14.54 -5.28 -8.34
C ASN A 203 13.08 -5.07 -7.88
N ASP A 204 12.44 -3.96 -8.27
CA ASP A 204 11.04 -3.70 -7.97
C ASP A 204 10.11 -4.76 -8.60
N ALA A 205 10.33 -5.11 -9.87
CA ALA A 205 9.57 -6.17 -10.53
C ALA A 205 9.77 -7.53 -9.85
N ARG A 206 10.99 -7.87 -9.47
CA ARG A 206 11.31 -9.12 -8.77
C ARG A 206 10.66 -9.19 -7.39
N THR A 207 10.69 -8.09 -6.64
CA THR A 207 10.01 -8.01 -5.35
C THR A 207 8.51 -8.25 -5.48
N ARG A 208 7.86 -7.55 -6.44
CA ARG A 208 6.42 -7.76 -6.71
C ARG A 208 6.09 -9.19 -7.13
N ILE A 209 6.97 -9.82 -7.92
CA ILE A 209 6.82 -11.22 -8.30
C ILE A 209 6.95 -12.11 -7.07
N ALA A 210 7.98 -11.94 -6.25
CA ALA A 210 8.19 -12.71 -5.03
C ALA A 210 6.97 -12.63 -4.10
N GLU A 211 6.45 -11.43 -3.86
CA GLU A 211 5.23 -11.21 -3.08
C GLU A 211 3.99 -11.87 -3.70
N SER A 212 3.80 -11.66 -5.00
CA SER A 212 2.60 -12.15 -5.70
C SER A 212 2.58 -13.68 -5.86
N TYR A 213 3.74 -14.31 -5.95
CA TYR A 213 3.90 -15.76 -6.07
C TYR A 213 4.31 -16.44 -4.75
N GLN A 214 4.45 -15.66 -3.67
CA GLN A 214 4.85 -16.16 -2.35
C GLN A 214 6.13 -17.01 -2.41
N CYS A 215 7.15 -16.51 -3.15
CA CYS A 215 8.41 -17.20 -3.32
C CYS A 215 9.58 -16.33 -2.82
N ASP A 216 10.59 -16.95 -2.20
CA ASP A 216 11.74 -16.24 -1.62
C ASP A 216 12.61 -15.57 -2.69
N VAL A 217 12.68 -16.16 -3.89
CA VAL A 217 13.52 -15.68 -4.98
C VAL A 217 12.72 -15.62 -6.28
N ALA A 218 12.44 -14.42 -6.75
CA ALA A 218 11.89 -14.22 -8.09
C ALA A 218 12.94 -14.47 -9.18
N PRO A 219 12.55 -14.97 -10.36
CA PRO A 219 13.45 -15.10 -11.51
C PRO A 219 14.16 -13.78 -11.85
N LEU A 220 15.32 -13.88 -12.47
CA LEU A 220 16.12 -12.71 -12.90
C LEU A 220 15.62 -12.13 -14.22
N THR A 221 14.96 -12.94 -15.03
CA THR A 221 14.58 -12.61 -16.41
C THR A 221 13.16 -13.06 -16.72
N ALA A 222 12.57 -12.45 -17.74
CA ALA A 222 11.26 -12.79 -18.28
C ALA A 222 11.22 -12.55 -19.78
N VAL A 223 10.29 -13.21 -20.49
CA VAL A 223 9.91 -12.87 -21.86
C VAL A 223 8.63 -12.04 -21.80
N THR A 224 8.56 -10.96 -22.58
CA THR A 224 7.39 -10.09 -22.61
C THR A 224 7.17 -9.52 -24.01
N LEU A 225 5.89 -9.35 -24.39
CA LEU A 225 5.54 -8.49 -25.51
C LEU A 225 6.03 -7.07 -25.21
N GLY A 226 6.48 -6.37 -26.24
CA GLY A 226 6.99 -5.01 -26.12
C GLY A 226 5.90 -3.94 -26.22
N ILE A 227 6.27 -2.69 -25.99
CA ILE A 227 5.34 -1.55 -26.07
C ILE A 227 4.71 -1.43 -27.46
N SER A 228 5.47 -1.70 -28.56
CA SER A 228 4.92 -1.64 -29.90
C SER A 228 3.79 -2.65 -30.13
N ASN A 229 3.88 -3.85 -29.54
CA ASN A 229 2.82 -4.85 -29.64
C ASN A 229 1.53 -4.38 -28.97
N PHE A 230 1.63 -3.68 -27.83
CA PHE A 230 0.48 -3.11 -27.14
C PHE A 230 -0.12 -1.93 -27.92
N LEU A 231 0.71 -1.04 -28.46
CA LEU A 231 0.24 0.10 -29.26
C LEU A 231 -0.44 -0.33 -30.57
N ASN A 232 -0.09 -1.51 -31.09
CA ASN A 232 -0.70 -2.10 -32.30
C ASN A 232 -1.98 -2.88 -32.00
N ALA A 233 -2.32 -3.16 -30.75
CA ALA A 233 -3.59 -3.77 -30.38
C ALA A 233 -4.76 -2.84 -30.73
N ARG A 234 -5.96 -3.40 -31.02
CA ARG A 234 -7.13 -2.57 -31.36
C ARG A 234 -7.74 -1.91 -30.15
N SER A 235 -7.70 -2.57 -28.99
CA SER A 235 -8.22 -2.05 -27.73
C SER A 235 -7.32 -2.51 -26.57
N MET A 236 -7.20 -1.67 -25.56
CA MET A 236 -6.53 -2.02 -24.30
C MET A 236 -7.43 -1.73 -23.12
N VAL A 237 -7.58 -2.72 -22.24
CA VAL A 237 -8.22 -2.57 -20.94
C VAL A 237 -7.14 -2.74 -19.87
N CYS A 238 -6.80 -1.63 -19.24
CA CYS A 238 -5.78 -1.59 -18.20
C CYS A 238 -6.43 -1.37 -16.84
N VAL A 239 -5.86 -1.96 -15.80
CA VAL A 239 -6.35 -1.83 -14.42
C VAL A 239 -5.23 -1.47 -13.46
N ALA A 240 -5.56 -0.76 -12.38
CA ALA A 240 -4.64 -0.53 -11.26
C ALA A 240 -5.43 -0.29 -9.98
N TRP A 241 -5.04 -0.95 -8.90
CA TRP A 241 -5.68 -0.83 -7.60
C TRP A 241 -4.70 -0.34 -6.52
N GLY A 242 -5.27 0.37 -5.54
CA GLY A 242 -4.60 0.78 -4.32
C GLY A 242 -3.74 2.04 -4.46
N VAL A 243 -3.48 2.65 -3.32
CA VAL A 243 -2.80 3.96 -3.21
C VAL A 243 -1.35 3.91 -3.74
N ASP A 244 -0.69 2.77 -3.67
CA ASP A 244 0.69 2.59 -4.16
C ASP A 244 0.82 2.81 -5.67
N SER A 245 -0.25 2.54 -6.42
CA SER A 245 -0.30 2.78 -7.86
C SER A 245 -0.58 4.24 -8.22
N SER A 246 -1.01 5.08 -7.27
CA SER A 246 -1.59 6.40 -7.54
C SER A 246 -0.62 7.38 -8.21
N ALA A 247 0.65 7.38 -7.81
CA ALA A 247 1.67 8.22 -8.43
C ALA A 247 1.97 7.80 -9.88
N ALA A 248 2.04 6.50 -10.14
CA ALA A 248 2.25 5.94 -11.47
C ALA A 248 1.03 6.19 -12.36
N VAL A 249 -0.18 5.98 -11.85
CA VAL A 249 -1.44 6.29 -12.55
C VAL A 249 -1.47 7.77 -12.96
N ARG A 250 -1.19 8.69 -12.05
CA ARG A 250 -1.12 10.12 -12.39
C ARG A 250 -0.07 10.39 -13.46
N SER A 251 1.13 9.84 -13.32
CA SER A 251 2.23 10.05 -14.27
C SER A 251 1.89 9.49 -15.65
N ALA A 252 1.24 8.34 -15.72
CA ALA A 252 0.81 7.72 -16.97
C ALA A 252 -0.35 8.49 -17.62
N VAL A 253 -1.33 8.94 -16.84
CA VAL A 253 -2.59 9.54 -17.36
C VAL A 253 -2.44 11.03 -17.65
N GLU A 254 -1.81 11.79 -16.75
CA GLU A 254 -1.71 13.26 -16.82
C GLU A 254 -0.31 13.76 -17.18
N GLY A 255 0.73 12.93 -16.96
CA GLY A 255 2.13 13.29 -17.17
C GLY A 255 2.54 13.38 -18.65
N PRO A 256 3.81 13.68 -18.93
CA PRO A 256 4.37 13.60 -20.27
C PRO A 256 4.55 12.14 -20.70
N VAL A 257 4.53 11.89 -22.01
CA VAL A 257 4.92 10.60 -22.58
C VAL A 257 6.42 10.42 -22.41
N THR A 258 6.85 9.34 -21.72
CA THR A 258 8.25 9.07 -21.43
C THR A 258 8.50 7.59 -21.21
N ASP A 259 9.70 7.13 -21.54
CA ASP A 259 10.18 5.77 -21.23
C ASP A 259 10.43 5.52 -19.74
N GLN A 260 10.52 6.58 -18.93
CA GLN A 260 10.59 6.44 -17.47
C GLN A 260 9.27 6.01 -16.83
N VAL A 261 8.17 6.15 -17.56
CA VAL A 261 6.83 5.67 -17.21
C VAL A 261 6.24 4.99 -18.45
N PRO A 262 6.57 3.72 -18.73
CA PRO A 262 6.13 3.05 -19.97
C PRO A 262 4.62 3.05 -20.18
N ALA A 263 3.81 3.02 -19.12
CA ALA A 263 2.36 3.17 -19.21
C ALA A 263 1.93 4.50 -19.86
N SER A 264 2.78 5.55 -19.84
CA SER A 264 2.49 6.83 -20.50
C SER A 264 2.43 6.74 -22.03
N PHE A 265 3.05 5.73 -22.64
CA PHE A 265 2.93 5.49 -24.08
C PHE A 265 1.49 5.19 -24.50
N LEU A 266 0.65 4.68 -23.59
CA LEU A 266 -0.76 4.42 -23.86
C LEU A 266 -1.59 5.70 -24.12
N GLN A 267 -1.05 6.89 -23.80
CA GLN A 267 -1.62 8.16 -24.26
C GLN A 267 -1.66 8.26 -25.81
N MET A 268 -0.83 7.49 -26.50
CA MET A 268 -0.78 7.43 -27.97
C MET A 268 -1.68 6.34 -28.56
N HIS A 269 -2.27 5.49 -27.74
CA HIS A 269 -3.16 4.43 -28.18
C HIS A 269 -4.58 4.95 -28.39
N SER A 270 -5.19 4.64 -29.53
CA SER A 270 -6.50 5.18 -29.93
C SER A 270 -7.67 4.69 -29.08
N SER A 271 -7.53 3.54 -28.41
CA SER A 271 -8.59 2.88 -27.66
C SER A 271 -8.03 2.23 -26.38
N ALA A 272 -7.24 2.98 -25.61
CA ALA A 272 -6.82 2.58 -24.27
C ALA A 272 -7.84 3.05 -23.23
N HIS A 273 -8.27 2.14 -22.37
CA HIS A 273 -9.16 2.42 -21.25
C HIS A 273 -8.51 1.95 -19.96
N LEU A 274 -8.30 2.86 -19.03
CA LEU A 274 -7.79 2.58 -17.70
C LEU A 274 -8.94 2.58 -16.69
N ILE A 275 -9.06 1.52 -15.92
CA ILE A 275 -10.06 1.39 -14.85
C ILE A 275 -9.30 1.27 -13.52
N VAL A 276 -9.62 2.15 -12.59
CA VAL A 276 -8.92 2.28 -11.31
C VAL A 276 -9.90 2.42 -10.14
N ASP A 277 -9.47 2.03 -8.96
CA ASP A 277 -10.20 2.37 -7.75
C ASP A 277 -9.88 3.80 -7.28
N ILE A 278 -10.65 4.31 -6.30
CA ILE A 278 -10.45 5.65 -5.74
C ILE A 278 -9.02 5.83 -5.20
N ASP A 279 -8.43 4.80 -4.63
CA ASP A 279 -7.11 4.88 -4.01
C ASP A 279 -6.02 5.00 -5.09
N ALA A 280 -6.07 4.20 -6.15
CA ALA A 280 -5.17 4.35 -7.30
C ALA A 280 -5.38 5.67 -8.04
N ALA A 281 -6.60 6.23 -8.03
CA ALA A 281 -6.92 7.53 -8.61
C ALA A 281 -6.57 8.73 -7.72
N SER A 282 -6.20 8.53 -6.46
CA SER A 282 -6.10 9.58 -5.43
C SER A 282 -5.15 10.73 -5.80
N CYS A 283 -4.15 10.50 -6.64
CA CYS A 283 -3.24 11.51 -7.14
C CYS A 283 -3.73 12.23 -8.41
N LEU A 284 -4.78 11.76 -9.10
CA LEU A 284 -5.34 12.43 -10.29
C LEU A 284 -5.87 13.82 -9.92
N THR A 285 -5.75 14.77 -10.85
CA THR A 285 -6.12 16.17 -10.62
C THR A 285 -7.57 16.31 -10.19
N ARG A 286 -8.51 15.54 -10.76
CA ARG A 286 -9.94 15.63 -10.39
C ARG A 286 -10.25 15.20 -8.94
N LEU A 287 -9.40 14.38 -8.30
CA LEU A 287 -9.54 13.99 -6.90
C LEU A 287 -8.64 14.79 -5.96
N ASN A 288 -7.40 15.03 -6.37
CA ASN A 288 -6.39 15.67 -5.52
C ASN A 288 -6.49 17.21 -5.54
N TYR A 289 -6.78 17.79 -6.71
CA TYR A 289 -6.88 19.24 -6.93
C TYR A 289 -8.16 19.62 -7.68
N PRO A 290 -9.35 19.25 -7.15
CA PRO A 290 -10.61 19.35 -7.88
C PRO A 290 -10.95 20.79 -8.33
N TRP A 291 -10.54 21.80 -7.60
CA TRP A 291 -10.72 23.22 -7.96
C TRP A 291 -10.08 23.61 -9.30
N ARG A 292 -9.16 22.79 -9.80
CA ARG A 292 -8.54 23.02 -11.11
C ARG A 292 -9.42 22.58 -12.27
N VAL A 293 -10.39 21.70 -12.04
CA VAL A 293 -11.18 21.05 -13.10
C VAL A 293 -12.69 21.20 -12.93
N ALA A 294 -13.18 21.51 -11.74
CA ALA A 294 -14.60 21.64 -11.46
C ALA A 294 -14.87 22.65 -10.33
N PRO A 295 -16.09 23.19 -10.21
CA PRO A 295 -16.54 23.90 -9.03
C PRO A 295 -16.46 22.99 -7.80
N CYS A 296 -16.08 23.54 -6.64
CA CYS A 296 -15.88 22.79 -5.41
C CYS A 296 -16.85 23.23 -4.32
N VAL A 297 -17.23 22.30 -3.46
CA VAL A 297 -17.82 22.62 -2.16
C VAL A 297 -16.66 22.75 -1.17
N TRP A 298 -16.36 23.98 -0.76
CA TRP A 298 -15.23 24.28 0.08
C TRP A 298 -15.52 23.97 1.55
N ASP A 299 -14.90 22.92 2.06
CA ASP A 299 -14.77 22.66 3.48
C ASP A 299 -13.36 23.03 3.99
N ASN A 300 -13.17 23.01 5.29
CA ASN A 300 -11.89 23.37 5.90
C ASN A 300 -10.72 22.49 5.44
N GLN A 301 -10.99 21.23 5.13
CA GLN A 301 -9.99 20.26 4.69
C GLN A 301 -9.52 20.56 3.26
N LEU A 302 -10.48 20.81 2.36
CA LEU A 302 -10.19 21.17 0.98
C LEU A 302 -9.50 22.54 0.88
N VAL A 303 -9.94 23.52 1.69
CA VAL A 303 -9.28 24.83 1.78
C VAL A 303 -7.83 24.66 2.22
N ARG A 304 -7.57 23.90 3.29
CA ARG A 304 -6.20 23.61 3.76
C ARG A 304 -5.35 22.98 2.66
N ARG A 305 -5.87 21.95 1.97
CA ARG A 305 -5.20 21.30 0.83
C ARG A 305 -4.85 22.29 -0.28
N ALA A 306 -5.81 23.13 -0.67
CA ALA A 306 -5.62 24.12 -1.72
C ALA A 306 -4.53 25.16 -1.36
N ILE A 307 -4.50 25.63 -0.12
CA ILE A 307 -3.51 26.61 0.31
C ILE A 307 -2.12 26.01 0.46
N VAL A 308 -2.00 24.79 1.00
CA VAL A 308 -0.73 24.05 1.03
C VAL A 308 -0.20 23.86 -0.40
N TRP A 309 -1.06 23.43 -1.32
CA TRP A 309 -0.71 23.30 -2.74
C TRP A 309 -0.25 24.63 -3.33
N LEU A 310 -0.98 25.75 -3.07
CA LEU A 310 -0.63 27.07 -3.60
C LEU A 310 0.73 27.55 -3.08
N CYS A 311 1.06 27.30 -1.81
CA CYS A 311 2.38 27.58 -1.24
C CYS A 311 3.49 26.85 -1.99
N MET A 312 3.30 25.57 -2.26
CA MET A 312 4.29 24.75 -2.98
C MET A 312 4.44 25.20 -4.45
N GLN A 313 3.35 25.60 -5.11
CA GLN A 313 3.38 26.10 -6.48
C GLN A 313 4.09 27.46 -6.60
N THR A 314 3.87 28.36 -5.63
CA THR A 314 4.40 29.71 -5.67
C THR A 314 5.75 29.88 -4.97
N GLY A 315 6.15 28.90 -4.15
CA GLY A 315 7.33 28.99 -3.27
C GLY A 315 7.15 30.04 -2.15
N LYS A 316 5.92 30.50 -1.88
CA LYS A 316 5.63 31.50 -0.86
C LYS A 316 5.02 30.86 0.39
N PRO A 317 5.42 31.27 1.60
CA PRO A 317 4.75 30.84 2.82
C PRO A 317 3.31 31.38 2.90
N ILE A 318 2.45 30.72 3.66
CA ILE A 318 1.00 31.00 3.74
C ILE A 318 0.71 32.50 3.92
N LEU A 319 1.31 33.14 4.91
CA LEU A 319 1.03 34.53 5.24
C LEU A 319 1.55 35.56 4.19
N LYS A 320 2.28 35.10 3.17
CA LYS A 320 2.79 35.91 2.06
C LYS A 320 2.02 35.76 0.76
N LEU A 321 1.03 34.84 0.72
CA LEU A 321 0.14 34.71 -0.42
C LEU A 321 -0.77 35.93 -0.56
N THR A 322 -0.96 36.38 -1.80
CA THR A 322 -1.74 37.55 -2.16
C THR A 322 -2.99 37.18 -2.96
N ASN A 323 -3.97 38.09 -3.07
CA ASN A 323 -5.14 37.87 -3.94
C ASN A 323 -4.73 37.50 -5.37
N LYS A 324 -3.63 38.11 -5.87
CA LYS A 324 -3.10 37.80 -7.20
C LYS A 324 -2.67 36.31 -7.30
N ASP A 325 -1.96 35.79 -6.29
CA ASP A 325 -1.54 34.39 -6.29
C ASP A 325 -2.74 33.45 -6.37
N TYR A 326 -3.84 33.78 -5.67
CA TYR A 326 -5.08 32.99 -5.73
C TYR A 326 -5.73 33.06 -7.11
N HIS A 327 -5.88 34.24 -7.69
CA HIS A 327 -6.51 34.40 -9.01
C HIS A 327 -5.69 33.72 -10.11
N ASP A 328 -4.37 33.89 -10.12
CA ASP A 328 -3.48 33.31 -11.13
C ASP A 328 -3.48 31.78 -11.08
N ASN A 329 -3.89 31.17 -9.96
CA ASN A 329 -3.89 29.72 -9.73
C ASN A 329 -5.31 29.12 -9.62
N GLY A 330 -6.35 29.84 -10.03
CA GLY A 330 -7.72 29.31 -10.09
C GLY A 330 -8.44 29.22 -8.73
N LEU A 331 -7.93 29.88 -7.69
CA LEU A 331 -8.51 29.90 -6.33
C LEU A 331 -9.24 31.23 -6.02
N GLY A 332 -9.60 32.00 -7.04
CA GLY A 332 -10.29 33.30 -6.88
C GLY A 332 -11.62 33.19 -6.13
N GLU A 333 -12.31 32.04 -6.21
CA GLU A 333 -13.53 31.78 -5.47
C GLU A 333 -13.32 31.88 -3.96
N LEU A 334 -12.19 31.38 -3.42
CA LEU A 334 -11.86 31.51 -2.00
C LEU A 334 -11.70 32.96 -1.57
N VAL A 335 -11.14 33.84 -2.44
CA VAL A 335 -11.04 35.27 -2.15
C VAL A 335 -12.43 35.88 -2.01
N VAL A 336 -13.39 35.45 -2.83
CA VAL A 336 -14.78 35.94 -2.76
C VAL A 336 -15.47 35.44 -1.50
N ILE A 337 -15.37 34.15 -1.20
CA ILE A 337 -16.04 33.51 -0.05
C ILE A 337 -15.52 34.11 1.28
N TYR A 338 -14.21 34.27 1.40
CA TYR A 338 -13.57 34.75 2.65
C TYR A 338 -13.32 36.25 2.68
N GLY A 339 -13.62 36.98 1.59
CA GLY A 339 -13.44 38.42 1.45
C GLY A 339 -12.01 38.85 1.08
N SER A 340 -10.99 38.04 1.35
CA SER A 340 -9.60 38.31 0.94
C SER A 340 -8.73 37.05 1.10
N ALA A 341 -7.62 37.01 0.34
CA ALA A 341 -6.57 36.01 0.56
C ALA A 341 -6.01 36.03 1.98
N TYR A 342 -5.89 37.25 2.56
CA TYR A 342 -5.39 37.41 3.93
C TYR A 342 -6.23 36.67 4.97
N ASN A 343 -7.55 36.69 4.85
CA ASN A 343 -8.44 35.99 5.77
C ASN A 343 -8.29 34.46 5.66
N VAL A 344 -8.21 33.95 4.44
CA VAL A 344 -7.95 32.50 4.20
C VAL A 344 -6.59 32.09 4.77
N ASN A 345 -5.55 32.92 4.50
CA ASN A 345 -4.20 32.71 4.98
C ASN A 345 -4.16 32.62 6.52
N LEU A 346 -4.79 33.56 7.21
CA LEU A 346 -4.86 33.53 8.69
C LEU A 346 -5.55 32.28 9.21
N GLN A 347 -6.68 31.91 8.62
CA GLN A 347 -7.41 30.72 9.05
C GLN A 347 -6.54 29.47 8.89
N VAL A 348 -5.99 29.23 7.70
CA VAL A 348 -5.21 28.02 7.42
C VAL A 348 -3.91 28.01 8.23
N PHE A 349 -3.25 29.15 8.39
CA PHE A 349 -2.05 29.25 9.22
C PHE A 349 -2.33 28.90 10.68
N ASN A 350 -3.39 29.48 11.26
CA ASN A 350 -3.79 29.19 12.64
C ASN A 350 -4.22 27.73 12.81
N ASP A 351 -4.96 27.17 11.85
CA ASP A 351 -5.37 25.78 11.88
C ASP A 351 -4.16 24.83 11.90
N LEU A 352 -3.16 25.07 11.05
CA LEU A 352 -1.93 24.28 11.03
C LEU A 352 -1.08 24.51 12.29
N GLN A 353 -0.96 25.75 12.75
CA GLN A 353 -0.24 26.07 13.98
C GLN A 353 -0.86 25.36 15.19
N ASN A 354 -2.18 25.30 15.26
CA ASN A 354 -2.91 24.62 16.32
C ASN A 354 -2.76 23.09 16.29
N THR A 355 -2.29 22.48 15.20
CA THR A 355 -1.94 21.05 15.18
C THR A 355 -0.65 20.77 15.95
N ILE A 356 0.26 21.74 16.02
CA ILE A 356 1.58 21.58 16.63
C ILE A 356 1.45 21.53 18.16
N THR A 357 2.00 20.48 18.76
CA THR A 357 1.99 20.35 20.22
C THR A 357 3.27 19.69 20.74
N GLY A 358 3.82 20.24 21.81
CA GLY A 358 4.85 19.59 22.62
C GLY A 358 4.26 18.66 23.71
N TRP A 359 2.92 18.58 23.82
CA TRP A 359 2.23 17.83 24.86
C TRP A 359 1.17 16.90 24.24
N PRO A 360 1.57 15.79 23.63
CA PRO A 360 0.64 14.88 22.94
C PRO A 360 -0.38 14.22 23.88
N GLY A 361 -0.02 14.03 25.15
CA GLY A 361 -0.92 13.55 26.21
C GLY A 361 -1.69 14.65 26.93
N GLY A 362 -1.47 15.92 26.58
CA GLY A 362 -2.01 17.08 27.28
C GLY A 362 -1.09 17.60 28.38
N LYS A 363 -1.33 18.83 28.82
CA LYS A 363 -0.54 19.52 29.84
C LYS A 363 -1.39 19.74 31.09
N PRO A 364 -0.88 19.46 32.32
CA PRO A 364 -1.62 19.73 33.55
C PRO A 364 -1.90 21.24 33.67
N ASP A 365 -3.06 21.56 34.20
CA ASP A 365 -3.49 22.93 34.52
C ASP A 365 -3.49 23.92 33.35
N ASN A 366 -3.61 23.41 32.13
CA ASN A 366 -3.73 24.25 30.93
C ASN A 366 -5.18 24.69 30.72
N ASP A 367 -5.36 25.96 30.34
CA ASP A 367 -6.64 26.43 29.82
C ASP A 367 -6.85 25.94 28.38
N ASP A 368 -7.53 24.82 28.26
CA ASP A 368 -7.85 24.21 26.96
C ASP A 368 -9.29 24.50 26.53
N THR A 369 -9.68 25.76 26.57
CA THR A 369 -11.03 26.22 26.16
C THR A 369 -11.45 25.65 24.80
N TYR A 370 -10.50 25.53 23.86
CA TYR A 370 -10.73 24.99 22.52
C TYR A 370 -10.45 23.49 22.38
N ARG A 371 -9.75 22.89 23.35
CA ARG A 371 -9.37 21.46 23.35
C ARG A 371 -9.33 20.89 24.77
N PRO A 372 -10.51 20.81 25.42
CA PRO A 372 -10.62 20.39 26.83
C PRO A 372 -10.07 18.99 27.10
N GLU A 373 -10.07 18.12 26.08
CA GLU A 373 -9.52 16.78 26.16
C GLU A 373 -8.00 16.73 26.38
N ARG A 374 -7.29 17.84 26.18
CA ARG A 374 -5.85 17.92 26.41
C ARG A 374 -5.49 18.13 27.88
N ALA A 375 -6.33 18.82 28.64
CA ALA A 375 -6.07 19.13 30.04
C ALA A 375 -6.41 17.96 30.98
N LYS A 376 -7.56 17.31 30.78
CA LYS A 376 -8.07 16.28 31.71
C LYS A 376 -8.50 15.02 30.96
N PRO A 377 -8.35 13.82 31.58
CA PRO A 377 -7.62 13.56 32.83
C PRO A 377 -6.10 13.68 32.66
N TYR A 378 -5.37 13.94 33.75
CA TYR A 378 -3.92 13.94 33.76
C TYR A 378 -3.41 13.21 35.04
N PRO A 379 -2.44 12.28 34.97
CA PRO A 379 -1.87 11.71 33.73
C PRO A 379 -2.89 10.89 32.92
N LYS A 380 -2.61 10.69 31.64
CA LYS A 380 -3.44 9.83 30.76
C LYS A 380 -2.92 8.41 30.72
N ARG A 381 -3.83 7.45 30.60
CA ARG A 381 -3.52 6.09 30.13
C ARG A 381 -3.56 6.10 28.60
N VAL A 382 -2.46 5.67 28.00
CA VAL A 382 -2.27 5.66 26.55
C VAL A 382 -2.04 4.22 26.12
N LEU A 383 -2.81 3.73 25.15
CA LEU A 383 -2.63 2.41 24.56
C LEU A 383 -2.27 2.56 23.09
N VAL A 384 -1.15 1.95 22.69
CA VAL A 384 -0.65 1.96 21.31
C VAL A 384 -0.69 0.55 20.76
N PHE A 385 -1.51 0.31 19.74
CA PHE A 385 -1.51 -0.93 19.00
C PHE A 385 -0.43 -0.90 17.91
N SER A 386 0.40 -1.93 17.87
CA SER A 386 1.49 -2.12 16.92
C SER A 386 1.24 -3.41 16.15
N PRO A 387 0.91 -3.38 14.85
CA PRO A 387 0.71 -4.57 14.04
C PRO A 387 1.87 -5.56 14.18
N HIS A 388 3.11 -5.10 13.97
CA HIS A 388 4.35 -5.82 14.25
C HIS A 388 5.09 -5.17 15.43
N PRO A 389 6.08 -5.83 16.02
CA PRO A 389 6.81 -5.31 17.21
C PRO A 389 7.52 -3.96 17.00
N ASP A 390 7.86 -3.57 15.78
CA ASP A 390 8.59 -2.34 15.45
C ASP A 390 7.69 -1.15 15.07
N ASP A 391 6.47 -1.36 14.57
CA ASP A 391 5.62 -0.34 13.95
C ASP A 391 5.40 0.89 14.83
N ALA A 392 5.11 0.69 16.12
CA ALA A 392 4.86 1.78 17.06
C ALA A 392 6.09 2.69 17.21
N VAL A 393 7.29 2.13 17.35
CA VAL A 393 8.52 2.90 17.53
C VAL A 393 8.97 3.52 16.22
N VAL A 394 8.87 2.81 15.10
CA VAL A 394 9.19 3.34 13.77
C VAL A 394 8.29 4.53 13.44
N SER A 395 7.01 4.46 13.75
CA SER A 395 6.04 5.50 13.39
C SER A 395 5.99 6.65 14.40
N MET A 396 6.03 6.37 15.71
CA MET A 396 5.79 7.36 16.75
C MET A 396 6.76 7.30 17.95
N GLY A 397 7.97 6.79 17.75
CA GLY A 397 8.97 6.61 18.83
C GLY A 397 9.34 7.89 19.58
N GLY A 398 9.38 9.04 18.91
CA GLY A 398 9.58 10.35 19.54
C GLY A 398 8.40 10.75 20.40
N THR A 399 7.17 10.52 19.95
CA THR A 399 5.95 10.77 20.71
C THR A 399 5.82 9.83 21.90
N LEU A 400 6.13 8.53 21.73
CA LEU A 400 6.16 7.55 22.83
C LEU A 400 7.09 8.02 23.96
N ARG A 401 8.33 8.36 23.62
CA ARG A 401 9.30 8.88 24.59
C ARG A 401 8.76 10.10 25.33
N ARG A 402 8.16 11.06 24.59
CA ARG A 402 7.62 12.28 25.18
C ARG A 402 6.44 12.02 26.11
N LEU A 403 5.54 11.10 25.75
CA LEU A 403 4.43 10.69 26.61
C LEU A 403 4.94 10.11 27.93
N VAL A 404 5.93 9.22 27.89
CA VAL A 404 6.56 8.65 29.09
C VAL A 404 7.25 9.73 29.93
N GLN A 405 8.05 10.60 29.32
CA GLN A 405 8.74 11.70 30.02
C GLN A 405 7.78 12.68 30.68
N GLN A 406 6.58 12.83 30.15
CA GLN A 406 5.52 13.67 30.70
C GLN A 406 4.70 12.96 31.78
N GLY A 407 5.08 11.73 32.17
CA GLY A 407 4.48 10.99 33.28
C GLY A 407 3.13 10.33 32.92
N HIS A 408 2.83 10.14 31.64
CA HIS A 408 1.67 9.36 31.22
C HIS A 408 1.93 7.86 31.39
N ASP A 409 0.84 7.12 31.62
CA ASP A 409 0.81 5.67 31.72
C ASP A 409 0.67 5.08 30.30
N VAL A 410 1.80 4.62 29.75
CA VAL A 410 1.91 4.24 28.33
C VAL A 410 2.03 2.74 28.17
N HIS A 411 1.08 2.15 27.45
CA HIS A 411 1.05 0.73 27.09
C HIS A 411 1.25 0.57 25.59
N VAL A 412 2.01 -0.45 25.19
CA VAL A 412 2.19 -0.84 23.78
C VAL A 412 1.74 -2.30 23.62
N ALA A 413 0.93 -2.58 22.62
CA ALA A 413 0.41 -3.92 22.34
C ALA A 413 0.87 -4.39 20.96
N PHE A 414 1.76 -5.38 20.92
CA PHE A 414 2.13 -6.09 19.69
C PHE A 414 1.00 -7.02 19.32
N GLN A 415 0.40 -6.80 18.14
CA GLN A 415 -0.74 -7.57 17.69
C GLN A 415 -0.32 -8.92 17.10
N THR A 416 0.85 -8.96 16.45
CA THR A 416 1.45 -10.18 15.88
C THR A 416 2.91 -10.33 16.32
N SER A 417 3.47 -11.52 16.16
CA SER A 417 4.89 -11.80 16.40
C SER A 417 5.82 -11.23 15.31
N GLY A 418 5.28 -11.00 14.10
CA GLY A 418 6.07 -10.53 12.96
C GLY A 418 7.12 -11.55 12.45
N ASP A 419 6.98 -12.83 12.80
CA ASP A 419 7.93 -13.91 12.46
C ASP A 419 8.28 -13.99 10.98
N VAL A 420 7.30 -13.76 10.11
CA VAL A 420 7.48 -13.77 8.63
C VAL A 420 8.51 -12.73 8.15
N ALA A 421 8.71 -11.66 8.91
CA ALA A 421 9.68 -10.60 8.56
C ALA A 421 11.12 -10.90 9.01
N VAL A 422 11.34 -11.99 9.76
CA VAL A 422 12.68 -12.38 10.25
C VAL A 422 13.35 -13.35 9.29
N SER A 423 14.57 -13.05 8.86
CA SER A 423 15.31 -13.87 7.90
C SER A 423 15.75 -15.22 8.47
N ASP A 424 15.89 -16.23 7.60
CA ASP A 424 16.45 -17.52 7.97
C ASP A 424 17.91 -17.40 8.47
N GLU A 425 18.66 -16.39 8.03
CA GLU A 425 20.02 -16.15 8.52
C GLU A 425 20.04 -15.59 9.94
N ASP A 426 19.10 -14.73 10.32
CA ASP A 426 18.94 -14.27 11.70
C ASP A 426 18.49 -15.38 12.63
N LEU A 427 17.54 -16.22 12.16
CA LEU A 427 17.14 -17.43 12.84
C LEU A 427 18.35 -18.35 13.09
N ARG A 428 19.11 -18.66 12.04
CA ARG A 428 20.30 -19.49 12.09
C ARG A 428 21.34 -18.96 13.09
N ARG A 429 21.63 -17.65 13.02
CA ARG A 429 22.58 -16.97 13.93
C ARG A 429 22.14 -17.12 15.39
N THR A 430 20.87 -16.91 15.67
CA THR A 430 20.28 -17.00 17.00
C THR A 430 20.31 -18.43 17.54
N VAL A 431 19.88 -19.40 16.75
CA VAL A 431 19.91 -20.83 17.09
C VAL A 431 21.33 -21.32 17.37
N MET A 432 22.30 -20.90 16.55
CA MET A 432 23.72 -21.23 16.80
C MET A 432 24.24 -20.66 18.11
N LEU A 433 23.82 -19.44 18.48
CA LEU A 433 24.18 -18.83 19.77
C LEU A 433 23.55 -19.60 20.95
N ILE A 434 22.25 -19.86 20.89
CA ILE A 434 21.53 -20.65 21.90
C ILE A 434 22.19 -22.00 22.09
N ARG A 435 22.53 -22.69 21.04
CA ARG A 435 23.21 -24.00 21.05
C ARG A 435 24.57 -23.96 21.75
N ARG A 436 25.36 -22.89 21.52
CA ARG A 436 26.68 -22.70 22.19
C ARG A 436 26.50 -22.43 23.68
N ILE A 437 25.54 -21.60 24.04
CA ILE A 437 25.21 -21.27 25.44
C ILE A 437 24.71 -22.53 26.16
N SER A 438 23.78 -23.29 25.55
CA SER A 438 23.24 -24.52 26.12
C SER A 438 24.31 -25.57 26.42
N ARG A 439 25.29 -25.74 25.51
CA ARG A 439 26.45 -26.61 25.77
C ARG A 439 27.30 -26.13 26.91
N HIS A 440 27.55 -24.83 27.01
CA HIS A 440 28.39 -24.25 28.05
C HIS A 440 27.80 -24.47 29.46
N TYR A 441 26.48 -24.30 29.59
CA TYR A 441 25.77 -24.45 30.87
C TYR A 441 25.21 -25.86 31.11
N GLY A 442 25.43 -26.82 30.21
CA GLY A 442 24.99 -28.19 30.38
C GLY A 442 23.46 -28.35 30.41
N LEU A 443 22.73 -27.54 29.63
CA LEU A 443 21.27 -27.66 29.51
C LEU A 443 20.88 -28.97 28.81
N SER A 444 19.62 -29.41 28.95
CA SER A 444 19.15 -30.74 28.51
C SER A 444 19.47 -31.02 27.04
N SER A 445 19.76 -32.28 26.73
CA SER A 445 20.01 -32.73 25.37
C SER A 445 18.78 -32.59 24.45
N GLU A 446 17.57 -32.70 25.00
CA GLU A 446 16.31 -32.52 24.28
C GLU A 446 16.17 -31.09 23.75
N LEU A 447 16.47 -30.09 24.60
CA LEU A 447 16.45 -28.69 24.21
C LEU A 447 17.49 -28.38 23.13
N GLN A 448 18.67 -29.04 23.19
CA GLN A 448 19.71 -28.89 22.16
C GLN A 448 19.30 -29.51 20.83
N HIS A 449 18.52 -30.57 20.84
CA HIS A 449 18.06 -31.23 19.63
C HIS A 449 16.91 -30.46 18.99
N SER A 450 15.82 -30.20 19.72
CA SER A 450 14.65 -29.51 19.16
C SER A 450 14.91 -28.05 18.74
N LEU A 451 15.66 -27.29 19.55
CA LEU A 451 16.01 -25.90 19.22
C LEU A 451 17.28 -25.76 18.37
N GLY A 452 18.02 -26.84 18.12
CA GLY A 452 19.29 -26.75 17.41
C GLY A 452 19.30 -27.51 16.10
N ASP A 453 19.18 -28.81 16.20
CA ASP A 453 19.38 -29.67 15.02
C ASP A 453 18.15 -29.65 14.11
N GLU A 454 16.91 -29.73 14.64
CA GLU A 454 15.67 -29.69 13.85
C GLU A 454 15.51 -28.38 13.07
N ILE A 455 15.71 -27.22 13.72
CA ILE A 455 15.58 -25.91 13.05
C ILE A 455 16.67 -25.74 11.97
N LEU A 456 17.95 -26.10 12.30
CA LEU A 456 19.03 -25.96 11.32
C LEU A 456 18.88 -26.90 10.12
N ASP A 457 18.31 -28.08 10.32
CA ASP A 457 18.00 -29.02 9.23
C ASP A 457 16.77 -28.53 8.45
N GLY A 458 15.74 -28.02 9.13
CA GLY A 458 14.58 -27.38 8.49
C GLY A 458 14.97 -26.23 7.55
N ILE A 459 15.89 -25.36 7.97
CA ILE A 459 16.42 -24.27 7.11
C ILE A 459 17.12 -24.83 5.86
N LYS A 460 17.83 -25.95 5.96
CA LYS A 460 18.54 -26.55 4.80
C LYS A 460 17.60 -27.23 3.81
N ASP A 461 16.54 -27.85 4.34
CA ASP A 461 15.60 -28.65 3.57
C ASP A 461 14.45 -27.80 2.98
N LYS A 462 14.34 -26.53 3.40
CA LYS A 462 13.34 -25.58 2.96
C LYS A 462 13.53 -25.17 1.50
N ASN A 463 12.48 -25.32 0.71
CA ASN A 463 12.47 -24.81 -0.66
C ASN A 463 11.99 -23.34 -0.71
N PRO A 464 12.36 -22.60 -1.74
CA PRO A 464 11.79 -21.27 -1.98
C PRO A 464 10.26 -21.33 -2.07
N GLY A 465 9.59 -20.55 -1.21
CA GLY A 465 8.12 -20.52 -1.13
C GLY A 465 7.50 -21.44 -0.07
N ASP A 466 8.28 -22.27 0.62
CA ASP A 466 7.78 -23.03 1.76
C ASP A 466 7.59 -22.12 2.99
N ASP A 467 6.49 -22.34 3.74
CA ASP A 467 6.27 -21.68 5.02
C ASP A 467 7.22 -22.22 6.09
N ASP A 468 7.50 -21.44 7.12
CA ASP A 468 8.27 -21.86 8.27
C ASP A 468 7.48 -22.89 9.10
N ASP A 469 8.16 -23.88 9.64
CA ASP A 469 7.55 -24.78 10.62
C ASP A 469 7.27 -24.05 11.95
N ALA A 470 6.50 -24.67 12.83
CA ALA A 470 6.07 -24.06 14.09
C ALA A 470 7.24 -23.64 15.00
N ASN A 471 8.35 -24.40 14.99
CA ASN A 471 9.54 -24.09 15.80
C ASN A 471 10.31 -22.90 15.20
N MET A 472 10.44 -22.86 13.88
CA MET A 472 11.06 -21.73 13.17
C MET A 472 10.27 -20.45 13.38
N ARG A 473 8.95 -20.49 13.19
CA ARG A 473 8.06 -19.35 13.42
C ARG A 473 8.13 -18.87 14.87
N TYR A 474 8.12 -19.77 15.83
CA TYR A 474 8.25 -19.43 17.24
C TYR A 474 9.55 -18.67 17.53
N VAL A 475 10.71 -19.23 17.10
CA VAL A 475 12.00 -18.58 17.38
C VAL A 475 12.17 -17.26 16.63
N LYS A 476 11.69 -17.17 15.39
CA LYS A 476 11.65 -15.89 14.63
C LYS A 476 10.79 -14.85 15.34
N GLY A 477 9.61 -15.24 15.82
CA GLY A 477 8.72 -14.37 16.59
C GLY A 477 9.35 -13.87 17.88
N GLU A 478 10.04 -14.75 18.62
CA GLU A 478 10.76 -14.37 19.84
C GLU A 478 11.92 -13.40 19.56
N ILE A 479 12.66 -13.57 18.46
CA ILE A 479 13.69 -12.61 18.04
C ILE A 479 13.08 -11.23 17.90
N PHE A 480 12.03 -11.10 17.09
CA PHE A 480 11.44 -9.79 16.79
C PHE A 480 10.72 -9.17 17.99
N THR A 481 10.03 -9.99 18.79
CA THR A 481 9.38 -9.56 20.04
C THR A 481 10.39 -9.06 21.08
N CYS A 482 11.51 -9.76 21.26
CA CYS A 482 12.59 -9.30 22.14
C CYS A 482 13.18 -7.96 21.67
N GLU A 483 13.43 -7.79 20.39
CA GLU A 483 13.89 -6.54 19.80
C GLU A 483 12.87 -5.41 20.03
N GLY A 484 11.57 -5.69 19.84
CA GLY A 484 10.48 -4.76 20.10
C GLY A 484 10.39 -4.33 21.56
N LYS A 485 10.52 -5.26 22.51
CA LYS A 485 10.58 -4.93 23.94
C LYS A 485 11.78 -4.05 24.28
N MET A 486 12.97 -4.39 23.79
CA MET A 486 14.18 -3.58 23.99
C MET A 486 14.01 -2.17 23.38
N SER A 487 13.35 -2.06 22.27
CA SER A 487 13.06 -0.78 21.62
C SER A 487 12.08 0.07 22.44
N CYS A 488 11.01 -0.53 22.95
CA CYS A 488 10.03 0.09 23.86
C CYS A 488 10.68 0.55 25.16
N GLU A 489 11.49 -0.29 25.80
CA GLU A 489 12.25 0.07 27.00
C GLU A 489 13.21 1.23 26.75
N TYR A 490 13.85 1.27 25.58
CA TYR A 490 14.80 2.34 25.24
C TYR A 490 14.11 3.71 25.12
N VAL A 491 12.86 3.76 24.67
CA VAL A 491 12.06 5.01 24.67
C VAL A 491 11.41 5.28 26.03
N GLY A 492 11.49 4.34 26.99
CA GLY A 492 11.09 4.48 28.38
C GLY A 492 9.76 3.83 28.76
N VAL A 493 9.16 3.04 27.88
CA VAL A 493 7.97 2.22 28.21
C VAL A 493 8.40 1.10 29.15
N ALA A 494 7.66 0.89 30.24
CA ALA A 494 7.97 -0.17 31.20
C ALA A 494 7.72 -1.56 30.60
N SER A 495 8.55 -2.54 30.94
CA SER A 495 8.48 -3.89 30.35
C SER A 495 7.13 -4.58 30.60
N ASP A 496 6.51 -4.34 31.76
CA ASP A 496 5.18 -4.86 32.11
C ASP A 496 4.02 -4.13 31.43
N HIS A 497 4.30 -3.03 30.71
CA HIS A 497 3.35 -2.31 29.87
C HIS A 497 3.48 -2.66 28.38
N VAL A 498 4.32 -3.62 28.03
CA VAL A 498 4.39 -4.18 26.67
C VAL A 498 3.62 -5.48 26.64
N HIS A 499 2.52 -5.49 25.87
CA HIS A 499 1.59 -6.61 25.76
C HIS A 499 1.80 -7.34 24.45
N GLU A 500 1.74 -8.66 24.46
CA GLU A 500 1.82 -9.54 23.30
C GLU A 500 0.44 -10.19 23.10
N LEU A 501 -0.25 -9.88 22.01
CA LEU A 501 -1.61 -10.39 21.77
C LEU A 501 -1.62 -11.72 21.01
N HIS A 502 -0.61 -12.00 20.20
CA HIS A 502 -0.52 -13.22 19.39
C HIS A 502 -1.84 -13.53 18.68
N LEU A 503 -2.37 -12.56 17.92
CA LEU A 503 -3.69 -12.68 17.31
C LEU A 503 -3.79 -13.91 16.40
N PRO A 504 -4.83 -14.76 16.57
CA PRO A 504 -5.02 -16.00 15.81
C PRO A 504 -5.01 -15.85 14.29
N PHE A 505 -5.51 -14.73 13.76
CA PHE A 505 -5.47 -14.51 12.31
C PHE A 505 -4.05 -14.59 11.74
N TYR A 506 -3.03 -14.31 12.57
CA TYR A 506 -1.64 -14.34 12.16
C TYR A 506 -0.96 -15.65 12.58
N THR A 507 -1.13 -16.08 13.84
CA THR A 507 -0.44 -17.25 14.39
C THR A 507 -0.91 -18.57 13.79
N ASP A 508 -2.21 -18.71 13.50
CA ASP A 508 -2.84 -19.97 13.10
C ASP A 508 -2.90 -20.15 11.57
N ALA A 509 -2.34 -19.23 10.81
CA ALA A 509 -2.41 -19.26 9.36
C ALA A 509 -1.03 -19.27 8.70
N PRO A 510 -0.88 -19.97 7.55
CA PRO A 510 0.34 -19.89 6.75
C PRO A 510 0.69 -18.44 6.40
N PHE A 511 1.98 -18.12 6.44
CA PHE A 511 2.51 -16.76 6.14
C PHE A 511 1.82 -15.62 6.90
N GLY A 512 1.17 -15.88 8.04
CA GLY A 512 0.43 -14.88 8.79
C GLY A 512 -0.79 -14.30 8.06
N GLN A 513 -1.37 -14.99 7.09
CA GLN A 513 -2.42 -14.47 6.20
C GLN A 513 -3.83 -15.04 6.45
N GLY A 514 -4.16 -15.29 7.70
CA GLY A 514 -5.50 -15.74 8.11
C GLY A 514 -6.58 -14.66 8.02
N ARG A 515 -7.80 -15.08 8.28
CA ARG A 515 -8.96 -14.17 8.36
C ARG A 515 -9.20 -13.75 9.80
N VAL A 516 -9.50 -12.46 10.00
CA VAL A 516 -9.89 -11.94 11.32
C VAL A 516 -11.15 -12.65 11.82
N GLY A 517 -11.07 -13.19 13.04
CA GLY A 517 -12.14 -13.90 13.72
C GLY A 517 -12.58 -13.21 15.01
N SER A 518 -13.57 -13.80 15.68
CA SER A 518 -14.09 -13.26 16.96
C SER A 518 -13.07 -13.35 18.09
N ALA A 519 -12.14 -14.31 18.05
CA ALA A 519 -11.08 -14.45 19.04
C ALA A 519 -10.07 -13.29 18.97
N ASP A 520 -9.71 -12.86 17.76
CA ASP A 520 -8.84 -11.70 17.54
C ASP A 520 -9.43 -10.43 18.14
N VAL A 521 -10.70 -10.16 17.84
CA VAL A 521 -11.43 -9.00 18.34
C VAL A 521 -11.61 -9.05 19.86
N ALA A 522 -11.85 -10.24 20.42
CA ALA A 522 -12.02 -10.42 21.86
C ALA A 522 -10.72 -10.08 22.61
N ALA A 523 -9.56 -10.53 22.12
CA ALA A 523 -8.25 -10.24 22.74
C ALA A 523 -7.97 -8.72 22.77
N VAL A 524 -8.22 -8.03 21.67
CA VAL A 524 -8.08 -6.56 21.58
C VAL A 524 -9.06 -5.86 22.50
N ARG A 525 -10.33 -6.28 22.53
CA ARG A 525 -11.37 -5.72 23.39
C ARG A 525 -11.03 -5.88 24.86
N GLU A 526 -10.63 -7.07 25.31
CA GLU A 526 -10.26 -7.36 26.70
C GLU A 526 -9.12 -6.46 27.17
N LEU A 527 -8.11 -6.22 26.34
CA LEU A 527 -7.03 -5.31 26.66
C LEU A 527 -7.51 -3.86 26.82
N ILE A 528 -8.38 -3.38 25.91
CA ILE A 528 -8.96 -2.03 26.01
C ILE A 528 -9.80 -1.91 27.30
N GLU A 529 -10.63 -2.89 27.63
CA GLU A 529 -11.44 -2.93 28.85
C GLU A 529 -10.58 -2.97 30.12
N HIS A 530 -9.44 -3.66 30.07
CA HIS A 530 -8.51 -3.75 31.21
C HIS A 530 -7.82 -2.41 31.48
N ILE A 531 -7.27 -1.77 30.47
CA ILE A 531 -6.50 -0.52 30.57
C ILE A 531 -7.44 0.69 30.73
N LYS A 532 -8.60 0.68 30.08
CA LYS A 532 -9.53 1.81 29.96
C LYS A 532 -8.81 3.08 29.52
N PRO A 533 -8.20 3.11 28.33
CA PRO A 533 -7.33 4.18 27.87
C PRO A 533 -8.10 5.49 27.67
N HIS A 534 -7.39 6.61 27.87
CA HIS A 534 -7.86 7.95 27.51
C HIS A 534 -7.44 8.31 26.07
N GLN A 535 -6.40 7.63 25.57
CA GLN A 535 -5.95 7.74 24.18
C GLN A 535 -5.60 6.36 23.65
N ILE A 536 -6.08 6.06 22.46
CA ILE A 536 -5.70 4.87 21.67
C ILE A 536 -4.97 5.36 20.44
N PHE A 537 -3.85 4.73 20.11
CA PHE A 537 -3.15 4.92 18.84
C PHE A 537 -3.10 3.60 18.09
N PHE A 538 -3.35 3.64 16.79
CA PHE A 538 -3.22 2.47 15.93
C PHE A 538 -2.67 2.85 14.55
N ALA A 539 -2.21 1.86 13.77
CA ALA A 539 -1.63 2.08 12.46
C ALA A 539 -2.71 2.60 11.47
N GLY A 540 -2.45 3.74 10.85
CA GLY A 540 -3.21 4.26 9.71
C GLY A 540 -2.49 4.01 8.38
N ASP A 541 -1.40 3.25 8.41
CA ASP A 541 -0.59 2.88 7.26
C ASP A 541 -0.96 1.47 6.84
N LEU A 542 -1.82 1.35 5.82
CA LEU A 542 -2.40 0.09 5.37
C LEU A 542 -1.68 -0.50 4.15
N ASN A 543 -0.57 0.11 3.76
CA ASN A 543 0.17 -0.25 2.55
C ASN A 543 1.28 -1.28 2.82
N ASP A 544 1.14 -2.07 3.88
CA ASP A 544 2.05 -3.17 4.13
C ASP A 544 1.86 -4.29 3.09
N PRO A 545 2.93 -4.89 2.59
CA PRO A 545 2.87 -5.85 1.50
C PRO A 545 2.09 -7.13 1.83
N TYR A 546 2.09 -7.50 3.11
CA TYR A 546 1.48 -8.74 3.57
C TYR A 546 0.01 -8.57 3.99
N GLY A 547 -0.51 -7.33 4.02
CA GLY A 547 -1.86 -7.00 4.47
C GLY A 547 -2.09 -7.24 5.97
N THR A 548 -1.03 -7.37 6.76
CA THR A 548 -1.10 -7.57 8.22
C THR A 548 -1.67 -6.33 8.91
N HIS A 549 -1.25 -5.13 8.48
CA HIS A 549 -1.75 -3.87 9.03
C HIS A 549 -3.26 -3.72 8.86
N THR A 550 -3.78 -4.04 7.68
CA THR A 550 -5.23 -4.00 7.41
C THR A 550 -6.01 -4.89 8.38
N ARG A 551 -5.57 -6.15 8.54
CA ARG A 551 -6.22 -7.11 9.44
C ARG A 551 -6.09 -6.71 10.91
N ALA A 552 -4.90 -6.27 11.32
CA ALA A 552 -4.66 -5.78 12.67
C ALA A 552 -5.55 -4.57 13.01
N VAL A 553 -5.71 -3.64 12.08
CA VAL A 553 -6.58 -2.48 12.23
C VAL A 553 -8.06 -2.88 12.27
N ASP A 554 -8.50 -3.84 11.45
CA ASP A 554 -9.87 -4.34 11.49
C ASP A 554 -10.24 -4.88 12.89
N THR A 555 -9.31 -5.55 13.58
CA THR A 555 -9.55 -6.03 14.96
C THR A 555 -9.75 -4.87 15.93
N VAL A 556 -8.95 -3.81 15.82
CA VAL A 556 -9.03 -2.63 16.69
C VAL A 556 -10.33 -1.86 16.44
N LEU A 557 -10.71 -1.66 15.18
CA LEU A 557 -11.93 -0.92 14.81
C LEU A 557 -13.19 -1.65 15.27
N GLU A 558 -13.26 -2.97 15.09
CA GLU A 558 -14.39 -3.80 15.56
C GLU A 558 -14.47 -3.77 17.09
N ALA A 559 -13.34 -3.90 17.81
CA ALA A 559 -13.31 -3.81 19.26
C ALA A 559 -13.78 -2.42 19.75
N ILE A 560 -13.34 -1.33 19.11
CA ILE A 560 -13.79 0.03 19.43
C ILE A 560 -15.30 0.17 19.15
N GLU A 561 -15.81 -0.38 18.05
CA GLU A 561 -17.26 -0.33 17.74
C GLU A 561 -18.08 -1.05 18.81
N GLN A 562 -17.63 -2.22 19.27
CA GLN A 562 -18.30 -2.97 20.35
C GLN A 562 -18.29 -2.23 21.69
N LEU A 563 -17.27 -1.41 21.94
CA LEU A 563 -17.09 -0.67 23.20
C LEU A 563 -17.68 0.75 23.18
N GLN A 564 -18.28 1.21 22.09
CA GLN A 564 -18.81 2.59 21.96
C GLN A 564 -19.83 2.98 23.05
N GLY A 565 -20.50 2.00 23.66
CA GLY A 565 -21.47 2.21 24.74
C GLY A 565 -20.85 2.38 26.13
N GLU A 566 -19.55 2.14 26.28
CA GLU A 566 -18.87 2.19 27.57
C GLU A 566 -18.50 3.64 27.97
N ASP A 567 -18.73 4.01 29.22
CA ASP A 567 -18.50 5.37 29.73
C ASP A 567 -17.07 5.88 29.48
N PHE A 568 -16.05 5.02 29.64
CA PHE A 568 -14.65 5.43 29.43
C PHE A 568 -14.35 5.74 27.96
N MET A 569 -15.06 5.10 27.02
CA MET A 569 -14.87 5.33 25.58
C MET A 569 -15.46 6.68 25.14
N ALA A 570 -16.46 7.22 25.84
CA ALA A 570 -17.03 8.54 25.50
C ALA A 570 -16.00 9.67 25.53
N HIS A 571 -14.93 9.51 26.32
CA HIS A 571 -13.86 10.49 26.47
C HIS A 571 -12.52 10.00 25.89
N CYS A 572 -12.48 8.80 25.32
CA CYS A 572 -11.29 8.25 24.68
C CYS A 572 -11.05 8.91 23.33
N ARG A 573 -9.82 9.38 23.08
CA ARG A 573 -9.39 9.90 21.78
C ARG A 573 -8.66 8.82 21.01
N VAL A 574 -9.09 8.60 19.79
CA VAL A 574 -8.53 7.56 18.93
C VAL A 574 -7.72 8.21 17.81
N TRP A 575 -6.44 7.90 17.77
CA TRP A 575 -5.47 8.47 16.86
C TRP A 575 -4.92 7.43 15.90
N MET A 576 -4.62 7.85 14.69
CA MET A 576 -3.95 7.04 13.68
C MET A 576 -2.56 7.59 13.42
N TYR A 577 -1.57 6.72 13.45
CA TYR A 577 -0.20 7.05 13.07
C TYR A 577 0.16 6.48 11.69
N ARG A 578 1.13 7.11 11.02
CA ARG A 578 1.82 6.64 9.82
C ARG A 578 3.32 6.91 9.96
N GLY A 579 4.15 6.21 9.23
CA GLY A 579 5.59 6.49 9.25
C GLY A 579 6.45 5.40 8.62
N GLN A 580 5.97 4.17 8.57
CA GLN A 580 6.72 3.07 7.97
C GLN A 580 6.56 3.06 6.44
N TRP A 581 5.32 3.12 5.94
CA TRP A 581 5.02 2.98 4.52
C TRP A 581 4.62 4.29 3.87
N SER A 582 3.88 5.15 4.55
CA SER A 582 3.37 6.41 4.02
C SER A 582 3.38 7.55 5.05
N SER A 583 3.05 8.75 4.61
CA SER A 583 2.85 9.95 5.45
C SER A 583 1.42 10.45 5.31
N TRP A 584 0.93 11.20 6.31
CA TRP A 584 -0.34 11.91 6.19
C TRP A 584 -0.21 13.14 5.28
N ASN A 585 -1.21 13.37 4.45
CA ASN A 585 -1.38 14.67 3.84
C ASN A 585 -1.75 15.71 4.92
N LEU A 586 -1.24 16.94 4.80
CA LEU A 586 -1.42 17.98 5.83
C LEU A 586 -2.88 18.34 6.09
N ASP A 587 -3.77 18.17 5.13
CA ASP A 587 -5.21 18.38 5.29
C ASP A 587 -5.85 17.37 6.26
N ASN A 588 -5.23 16.20 6.46
CA ASN A 588 -5.68 15.14 7.37
C ASN A 588 -4.99 15.18 8.74
N VAL A 589 -4.00 16.03 8.93
CA VAL A 589 -3.25 16.11 10.18
C VAL A 589 -4.02 16.90 11.24
N TYR A 590 -4.21 16.27 12.41
CA TYR A 590 -4.86 16.89 13.58
C TYR A 590 -3.89 17.12 14.74
N MET A 591 -2.79 16.36 14.81
CA MET A 591 -1.74 16.55 15.80
C MET A 591 -0.38 16.37 15.15
N SER A 592 0.53 17.31 15.44
CA SER A 592 1.91 17.31 14.98
C SER A 592 2.83 17.46 16.17
N VAL A 593 3.68 16.47 16.39
CA VAL A 593 4.61 16.44 17.52
C VAL A 593 6.01 16.67 16.99
N PRO A 594 6.54 17.90 17.14
CA PRO A 594 7.89 18.21 16.71
C PRO A 594 8.92 17.56 17.63
N MET A 595 10.01 17.09 17.08
CA MET A 595 11.13 16.49 17.80
C MET A 595 12.33 17.42 17.81
N SER A 596 13.00 17.48 18.95
CA SER A 596 14.34 18.06 19.07
C SER A 596 15.39 17.10 18.44
N PRO A 597 16.60 17.58 18.13
CA PRO A 597 17.67 16.70 17.64
C PRO A 597 17.98 15.54 18.59
N GLU A 598 17.83 15.74 19.91
CA GLU A 598 18.01 14.69 20.90
C GLU A 598 16.91 13.62 20.83
N GLU A 599 15.64 14.03 20.82
CA GLU A 599 14.50 13.11 20.70
C GLU A 599 14.53 12.34 19.39
N PHE A 600 14.91 13.00 18.32
CA PHE A 600 15.08 12.38 17.02
C PHE A 600 16.19 11.32 16.99
N ARG A 601 17.33 11.60 17.68
CA ARG A 601 18.39 10.60 17.90
C ARG A 601 17.87 9.41 18.70
N TYR A 602 17.12 9.63 19.78
CA TYR A 602 16.52 8.56 20.57
C TYR A 602 15.59 7.67 19.73
N LYS A 603 14.73 8.27 18.90
CA LYS A 603 13.88 7.52 17.99
C LYS A 603 14.70 6.65 17.04
N ARG A 604 15.70 7.22 16.39
CA ARG A 604 16.59 6.48 15.47
C ARG A 604 17.26 5.32 16.18
N ASP A 605 17.83 5.57 17.37
CA ASP A 605 18.57 4.56 18.12
C ASP A 605 17.63 3.46 18.67
N ALA A 606 16.35 3.78 18.94
CA ALA A 606 15.32 2.82 19.27
C ALA A 606 14.96 1.92 18.08
N ILE A 607 14.76 2.50 16.89
CA ILE A 607 14.51 1.74 15.66
C ILE A 607 15.66 0.76 15.39
N LEU A 608 16.89 1.18 15.58
CA LEU A 608 18.08 0.35 15.39
C LEU A 608 18.24 -0.80 16.42
N LYS A 609 17.35 -0.91 17.41
CA LYS A 609 17.28 -2.12 18.27
C LYS A 609 16.71 -3.33 17.52
N HIS A 610 15.90 -3.10 16.50
CA HIS A 610 15.39 -4.13 15.63
C HIS A 610 16.45 -4.60 14.65
N GLN A 611 17.44 -5.35 15.13
CA GLN A 611 18.60 -5.78 14.36
C GLN A 611 18.23 -6.72 13.19
N SER A 612 17.19 -7.54 13.38
CA SER A 612 16.66 -8.41 12.33
C SER A 612 16.07 -7.62 11.14
N GLN A 613 15.69 -6.34 11.35
CA GLN A 613 15.07 -5.47 10.36
C GLN A 613 16.04 -4.44 9.75
N VAL A 614 17.27 -4.31 10.28
CA VAL A 614 18.24 -3.30 9.82
C VAL A 614 18.83 -3.65 8.45
N HIS A 615 19.00 -4.95 8.16
CA HIS A 615 19.72 -5.42 6.97
C HIS A 615 18.81 -5.99 5.90
N ASP A 616 17.62 -6.44 6.26
CA ASP A 616 16.64 -6.99 5.33
C ASP A 616 15.48 -6.02 5.17
N ALA A 617 15.58 -5.20 4.15
CA ALA A 617 14.36 -4.69 3.56
C ALA A 617 13.82 -5.80 2.65
N PRO A 618 12.62 -6.35 2.88
CA PRO A 618 11.90 -7.14 1.87
C PRO A 618 11.72 -6.32 0.59
N PHE A 619 11.92 -5.03 0.69
CA PHE A 619 12.02 -4.07 -0.40
C PHE A 619 13.46 -3.57 -0.47
N ARG A 620 14.30 -4.30 -1.16
CA ARG A 620 15.59 -3.81 -1.64
C ARG A 620 15.38 -2.78 -2.76
N ASP A 621 14.65 -1.73 -2.44
CA ASP A 621 14.78 -0.49 -3.20
C ASP A 621 16.18 0.04 -2.88
N ALA A 622 17.07 -0.01 -3.85
CA ALA A 622 18.52 -0.03 -3.69
C ALA A 622 19.10 1.20 -2.96
N ASP A 623 18.31 2.25 -2.72
CA ASP A 623 18.86 3.51 -2.25
C ASP A 623 18.68 3.78 -0.75
N LYS A 624 17.67 3.19 -0.07
CA LYS A 624 17.41 3.48 1.35
C LYS A 624 16.80 2.30 2.12
N LEU A 625 17.31 2.02 3.29
CA LEU A 625 16.77 1.04 4.24
C LEU A 625 15.41 1.51 4.80
N SER A 626 14.55 0.59 5.24
CA SER A 626 13.20 0.89 5.76
C SER A 626 13.23 1.95 6.87
N TRP A 627 14.14 1.82 7.82
CA TRP A 627 14.30 2.77 8.91
C TRP A 627 14.72 4.17 8.43
N GLN A 628 15.56 4.28 7.40
CA GLN A 628 15.97 5.56 6.81
C GLN A 628 14.78 6.27 6.17
N ARG A 629 13.90 5.53 5.49
CA ARG A 629 12.68 6.10 4.90
C ARG A 629 11.76 6.72 5.95
N SER A 630 11.57 6.04 7.09
CA SER A 630 10.77 6.59 8.19
C SER A 630 11.38 7.88 8.76
N ILE A 631 12.69 7.91 8.96
CA ILE A 631 13.44 9.06 9.42
C ILE A 631 13.31 10.23 8.44
N ASP A 632 13.50 9.98 7.15
CA ASP A 632 13.39 11.00 6.10
C ASP A 632 11.98 11.59 6.03
N ARG A 633 10.92 10.76 6.13
CA ARG A 633 9.53 11.26 6.16
C ARG A 633 9.25 12.24 7.30
N ASN A 634 9.82 11.99 8.47
CA ASN A 634 9.65 12.93 9.58
C ASN A 634 10.38 14.26 9.32
N ARG A 635 11.53 14.25 8.64
CA ARG A 635 12.25 15.45 8.20
C ARG A 635 11.52 16.18 7.08
N ASP A 636 11.04 15.45 6.06
CA ASP A 636 10.25 16.01 4.95
C ASP A 636 8.99 16.71 5.47
N MET A 637 8.37 16.17 6.51
CA MET A 637 7.23 16.80 7.16
C MET A 637 7.65 18.11 7.85
N ALA A 638 8.76 18.14 8.56
CA ALA A 638 9.29 19.36 9.20
C ALA A 638 9.67 20.42 8.14
N ASP A 639 10.31 20.01 7.05
CA ASP A 639 10.64 20.90 5.93
C ASP A 639 9.38 21.48 5.28
N THR A 640 8.34 20.68 5.17
CA THR A 640 7.04 21.13 4.64
C THR A 640 6.44 22.21 5.54
N TYR A 641 6.42 22.02 6.85
CA TYR A 641 5.96 23.03 7.82
C TYR A 641 6.79 24.33 7.71
N CYS A 642 8.10 24.21 7.57
CA CYS A 642 9.00 25.35 7.39
C CYS A 642 8.69 26.12 6.09
N LYS A 643 8.49 25.43 4.96
CA LYS A 643 8.11 26.05 3.67
C LYS A 643 6.78 26.78 3.75
N LEU A 644 5.85 26.32 4.58
CA LEU A 644 4.57 26.97 4.82
C LEU A 644 4.69 28.23 5.69
N GLY A 645 5.85 28.49 6.29
CA GLY A 645 6.11 29.65 7.14
C GLY A 645 5.85 29.41 8.62
N LEU A 646 5.70 28.15 9.03
CA LEU A 646 5.64 27.74 10.43
C LEU A 646 7.06 27.54 11.00
N ALA A 647 7.18 27.23 12.30
CA ALA A 647 8.47 27.07 12.93
C ALA A 647 9.28 25.90 12.33
N SER A 648 10.59 26.08 12.26
CA SER A 648 11.51 25.05 11.80
C SER A 648 11.81 24.06 12.93
N TYR A 649 11.71 22.76 12.63
CA TYR A 649 12.00 21.64 13.53
C TYR A 649 12.94 20.65 12.85
N GLU A 650 13.64 19.82 13.62
CA GLU A 650 14.47 18.73 13.07
C GLU A 650 13.62 17.67 12.36
N ALA A 651 12.51 17.31 12.98
CA ALA A 651 11.58 16.32 12.46
C ALA A 651 10.20 16.48 13.13
N ILE A 652 9.15 15.98 12.49
CA ILE A 652 7.77 16.02 13.01
C ILE A 652 7.11 14.66 12.81
N GLU A 653 6.52 14.10 13.88
CA GLU A 653 5.57 13.00 13.81
C GLU A 653 4.15 13.56 13.71
N THR A 654 3.33 12.97 12.82
CA THR A 654 1.98 13.47 12.54
C THR A 654 0.91 12.42 12.73
N PHE A 655 -0.24 12.85 13.24
CA PHE A 655 -1.36 11.98 13.60
C PHE A 655 -2.66 12.52 13.01
N ALA A 656 -3.47 11.58 12.53
CA ALA A 656 -4.85 11.85 12.14
C ALA A 656 -5.80 11.40 13.26
N LEU A 657 -6.95 12.06 13.37
CA LEU A 657 -7.98 11.71 14.35
C LEU A 657 -8.99 10.76 13.72
N PHE A 658 -9.16 9.57 14.29
CA PHE A 658 -10.24 8.68 13.93
C PHE A 658 -11.53 9.14 14.60
N LYS A 659 -12.58 9.33 13.80
CA LYS A 659 -13.93 9.66 14.27
C LYS A 659 -14.84 8.48 13.93
N PRO A 660 -15.25 7.68 14.92
CA PRO A 660 -16.23 6.62 14.69
C PRO A 660 -17.48 7.23 14.05
N HIS A 661 -18.00 6.62 13.01
CA HIS A 661 -19.28 7.04 12.43
C HIS A 661 -20.36 6.84 13.49
N LYS A 662 -21.04 7.93 13.86
CA LYS A 662 -22.31 7.81 14.61
C LYS A 662 -23.31 7.13 13.68
N ARG A 663 -23.77 5.94 14.07
CA ARG A 663 -24.93 5.28 13.43
C ARG A 663 -26.16 6.13 13.53
#